data_a6fb6c6b7c129a21b63b2e30dd819816
#
_entry.id   a6fb6c6b7c129a21b63b2e30dd819816
#
_cell.length_a   1.000
_cell.length_b   1.000
_cell.length_c   1.000
_cell.angle_alpha   90.00
_cell.angle_beta   90.00
_cell.angle_gamma   90.00
#
_symmetry.space_group_name_H-M   'P 1'
#
loop_
_entity.id
_entity.type
_entity.pdbx_description
1 polymer ?
#
loop_
_entity_poly.entity_id
_entity_poly.type
_entity_poly.pdbx_seq_one_letter_code
_entity_poly.pdbx_strand_id
1 'polypeptide(L)'
;MQQIFEIQSVKREIEMKIKNIFRVTTLLAISSLSLFTACSKDDVAEIPSATDPYPYPEEYTANKDLSVHPGDSFFDYCNGTWLKNHPISDDPNKTLGGIYAAKEAMEERVEEVKKSVPDISHFFTLTDHMHDYSKESRDYITALMAKYKKPTTKEEAYRTLGKMFLDGFDVVNLSLVWDKDKLKAVILPGSSRNTQQYIEQLQSQERRSLSVTRAGGGETALTLLAEGMCIDPAMLQMSEVEILRWNDVWESYTLDDLYQMMRDSWLLYKAYADEAGLAEYNKGLSPEDQATMKSLRNDARLELNYVMSYHLQQKYLSQEMKDKYVNITKEIQAALRKRIARVDWMSETTKNNAIDKLNHCHMNVAYPDTWHKECLPTITDCKTMVEMLHRLKAANALLAAKLVGTDDLFTDMLMSSMQSSNGDPIPSDLTLVNALYMPSNNSITIYPAMLLPPLMPSGNVSEACSYAVFTIIGHEFTHGFDNNGAEWDKYGAHKNWWTVADRMNFEERSANLVSTFNLLELDPERDPLFFCDGKRTLGENIADLGGFLAALDAYQMRLDQQGFTGETRNEQLRKFYESYAHLWCIQYGENTFEILKHNDVHAHGRLRVNGVVMNTDSWYNLYNVNQNHLLYLPAKRRAYIW
;
A
#
# COMPACT_ATOMS: atom_id res chain seq x y z
N MET A 1 -54.96 0.29 -23.20
CA MET A 1 -55.37 -1.09 -22.97
C MET A 1 -54.25 -2.11 -23.20
N GLN A 2 -53.40 -1.94 -24.21
CA GLN A 2 -52.32 -2.89 -24.51
C GLN A 2 -51.24 -2.93 -23.40
N GLN A 3 -50.87 -1.82 -22.79
CA GLN A 3 -49.89 -1.75 -21.69
C GLN A 3 -50.38 -2.41 -20.37
N ILE A 4 -51.70 -2.43 -20.15
CA ILE A 4 -52.29 -3.09 -18.96
C ILE A 4 -52.27 -4.62 -19.13
N PHE A 5 -52.40 -5.13 -20.35
CA PHE A 5 -52.32 -6.58 -20.65
C PHE A 5 -50.89 -7.11 -20.51
N GLU A 6 -49.86 -6.33 -20.88
CA GLU A 6 -48.45 -6.73 -20.71
C GLU A 6 -48.04 -6.78 -19.23
N ILE A 7 -48.45 -5.79 -18.42
CA ILE A 7 -48.19 -5.78 -16.98
C ILE A 7 -48.87 -6.95 -16.26
N GLN A 8 -50.08 -7.33 -16.67
CA GLN A 8 -50.80 -8.49 -16.11
C GLN A 8 -50.17 -9.82 -16.53
N SER A 9 -49.61 -9.91 -17.74
CA SER A 9 -48.87 -11.08 -18.24
C SER A 9 -47.57 -11.31 -17.45
N VAL A 10 -46.78 -10.25 -17.25
CA VAL A 10 -45.52 -10.30 -16.48
C VAL A 10 -45.79 -10.65 -15.01
N LYS A 11 -46.88 -10.13 -14.43
CA LYS A 11 -47.26 -10.43 -13.05
C LYS A 11 -47.62 -11.91 -12.86
N ARG A 12 -48.34 -12.51 -13.83
CA ARG A 12 -48.66 -13.96 -13.80
C ARG A 12 -47.42 -14.83 -13.98
N GLU A 13 -46.46 -14.40 -14.78
CA GLU A 13 -45.23 -15.17 -14.99
C GLU A 13 -44.33 -15.14 -13.73
N ILE A 14 -44.28 -14.00 -13.02
CA ILE A 14 -43.59 -13.87 -11.73
C ILE A 14 -44.29 -14.74 -10.65
N GLU A 15 -45.62 -14.72 -10.58
CA GLU A 15 -46.36 -15.54 -9.61
C GLU A 15 -46.20 -17.04 -9.87
N MET A 16 -46.10 -17.47 -11.14
CA MET A 16 -45.82 -18.88 -11.46
C MET A 16 -44.38 -19.29 -11.10
N LYS A 17 -43.40 -18.41 -11.30
CA LYS A 17 -42.00 -18.65 -10.90
C LYS A 17 -41.87 -18.73 -9.37
N ILE A 18 -42.55 -17.87 -8.63
CA ILE A 18 -42.58 -17.90 -7.16
C ILE A 18 -43.25 -19.18 -6.64
N LYS A 19 -44.37 -19.62 -7.23
CA LYS A 19 -45.03 -20.88 -6.84
C LYS A 19 -44.18 -22.13 -7.12
N ASN A 20 -43.37 -22.11 -8.18
CA ASN A 20 -42.47 -23.21 -8.48
C ASN A 20 -41.26 -23.26 -7.53
N ILE A 21 -40.74 -22.09 -7.09
CA ILE A 21 -39.68 -22.00 -6.06
C ILE A 21 -40.20 -22.54 -4.71
N PHE A 22 -41.41 -22.18 -4.31
CA PHE A 22 -42.03 -22.72 -3.09
C PHE A 22 -42.34 -24.23 -3.14
N ARG A 23 -42.66 -24.80 -4.33
CA ARG A 23 -42.83 -26.24 -4.48
C ARG A 23 -41.54 -27.03 -4.39
N VAL A 24 -40.43 -26.50 -4.89
CA VAL A 24 -39.10 -27.14 -4.81
C VAL A 24 -38.56 -27.08 -3.37
N THR A 25 -38.76 -25.97 -2.67
CA THR A 25 -38.35 -25.86 -1.26
C THR A 25 -39.20 -26.73 -0.33
N THR A 26 -40.48 -26.92 -0.61
CA THR A 26 -41.34 -27.79 0.22
C THR A 26 -41.05 -29.27 -0.02
N LEU A 27 -40.65 -29.67 -1.22
CA LEU A 27 -40.25 -31.06 -1.53
C LEU A 27 -38.88 -31.42 -0.92
N LEU A 28 -37.94 -30.46 -0.79
CA LEU A 28 -36.67 -30.65 -0.10
C LEU A 28 -36.82 -30.67 1.43
N ALA A 29 -37.85 -29.98 1.98
CA ALA A 29 -38.13 -29.98 3.43
C ALA A 29 -38.88 -31.29 3.85
N ILE A 30 -39.63 -31.93 2.97
CA ILE A 30 -40.35 -33.17 3.30
C ILE A 30 -39.44 -34.41 3.19
N SER A 31 -38.42 -34.39 2.37
CA SER A 31 -37.41 -35.47 2.30
C SER A 31 -36.42 -35.48 3.45
N SER A 32 -36.31 -34.38 4.21
CA SER A 32 -35.44 -34.29 5.41
C SER A 32 -36.20 -34.56 6.73
N LEU A 33 -37.54 -34.67 6.70
CA LEU A 33 -38.35 -34.89 7.91
C LEU A 33 -38.72 -36.35 8.18
N SER A 34 -38.40 -37.29 7.29
CA SER A 34 -38.73 -38.70 7.46
C SER A 34 -37.61 -39.58 8.04
N LEU A 35 -36.55 -38.97 8.57
CA LEU A 35 -35.44 -39.69 9.23
C LEU A 35 -35.33 -39.39 10.74
N PHE A 36 -36.28 -38.65 11.35
CA PHE A 36 -36.26 -38.35 12.78
C PHE A 36 -37.48 -38.85 13.55
N THR A 37 -37.77 -40.18 13.47
CA THR A 37 -38.64 -40.82 14.44
C THR A 37 -38.13 -42.21 14.73
N ALA A 38 -37.12 -42.32 15.53
CA ALA A 38 -36.84 -43.38 16.50
C ALA A 38 -35.42 -43.22 17.04
N CYS A 39 -35.24 -42.43 18.06
CA CYS A 39 -34.20 -42.66 19.06
C CYS A 39 -34.58 -41.96 20.36
N SER A 40 -34.53 -42.75 21.41
CA SER A 40 -34.74 -42.40 22.81
C SER A 40 -33.81 -41.27 23.28
N LYS A 41 -34.28 -40.51 24.22
CA LYS A 41 -33.44 -39.59 25.04
C LYS A 41 -32.27 -40.38 25.62
N ASP A 42 -31.07 -39.94 25.32
CA ASP A 42 -29.77 -40.23 25.91
C ASP A 42 -28.73 -40.73 24.88
N ASP A 43 -28.45 -39.95 23.87
CA ASP A 43 -27.18 -39.93 23.11
C ASP A 43 -27.28 -38.84 22.05
N VAL A 44 -27.06 -37.60 22.45
CA VAL A 44 -26.63 -36.58 21.50
C VAL A 44 -25.18 -36.88 21.20
N ALA A 45 -24.91 -37.68 20.17
CA ALA A 45 -23.58 -37.83 19.65
C ALA A 45 -23.09 -36.41 19.29
N GLU A 46 -22.13 -35.88 20.04
CA GLU A 46 -21.45 -34.65 19.68
C GLU A 46 -20.91 -34.84 18.26
N ILE A 47 -21.36 -34.02 17.32
CA ILE A 47 -20.75 -33.97 15.97
C ILE A 47 -19.28 -33.67 16.20
N PRO A 48 -18.35 -34.53 15.78
CA PRO A 48 -16.92 -34.26 15.99
C PRO A 48 -16.60 -32.88 15.43
N SER A 49 -16.06 -31.99 16.26
CA SER A 49 -15.59 -30.69 15.80
C SER A 49 -14.46 -30.89 14.80
N ALA A 50 -14.39 -30.00 13.79
CA ALA A 50 -13.32 -29.99 12.81
C ALA A 50 -11.94 -29.92 13.50
N THR A 51 -10.95 -30.53 12.89
CA THR A 51 -9.54 -30.43 13.31
C THR A 51 -8.79 -29.61 12.26
N ASP A 52 -7.87 -28.77 12.73
CA ASP A 52 -6.96 -28.04 11.85
C ASP A 52 -6.01 -29.04 11.16
N PRO A 53 -6.06 -29.17 9.83
CA PRO A 53 -5.22 -30.11 9.10
C PRO A 53 -3.75 -29.65 9.02
N TYR A 54 -3.45 -28.41 9.40
CA TYR A 54 -2.12 -27.81 9.27
C TYR A 54 -1.48 -27.56 10.62
N PRO A 55 -0.15 -27.74 10.75
CA PRO A 55 0.56 -27.50 12.00
C PRO A 55 0.59 -26.02 12.36
N TYR A 56 0.58 -25.75 13.65
CA TYR A 56 0.94 -24.43 14.19
C TYR A 56 2.48 -24.39 14.35
N PRO A 57 3.16 -23.28 13.99
CA PRO A 57 4.61 -23.20 14.06
C PRO A 57 5.12 -23.50 15.47
N GLU A 58 6.04 -24.49 15.60
CA GLU A 58 6.61 -24.88 16.90
C GLU A 58 7.35 -23.71 17.57
N GLU A 59 8.00 -22.87 16.78
CA GLU A 59 8.70 -21.69 17.25
C GLU A 59 7.78 -20.71 17.98
N TYR A 60 6.52 -20.53 17.55
CA TYR A 60 5.55 -19.66 18.22
C TYR A 60 5.20 -20.18 19.61
N THR A 61 5.20 -21.49 19.79
CA THR A 61 5.00 -22.10 21.10
C THR A 61 6.27 -22.00 21.97
N ALA A 62 7.45 -22.19 21.38
CA ALA A 62 8.73 -22.12 22.08
C ALA A 62 9.08 -20.70 22.56
N ASN A 63 8.59 -19.67 21.88
CA ASN A 63 8.83 -18.26 22.20
C ASN A 63 8.04 -17.76 23.41
N LYS A 64 7.05 -18.51 23.90
CA LYS A 64 6.21 -18.12 25.04
C LYS A 64 6.98 -18.09 26.34
N ASP A 65 6.69 -17.11 27.18
CA ASP A 65 7.09 -17.07 28.58
C ASP A 65 5.90 -17.43 29.46
N LEU A 66 5.83 -18.70 29.85
CA LEU A 66 4.73 -19.21 30.67
C LEU A 66 4.75 -18.71 32.15
N SER A 67 5.79 -17.98 32.55
CA SER A 67 5.83 -17.31 33.87
C SER A 67 5.03 -16.01 33.89
N VAL A 68 4.70 -15.44 32.72
CA VAL A 68 3.88 -14.24 32.57
C VAL A 68 2.42 -14.62 32.34
N HIS A 69 1.48 -14.03 33.11
CA HIS A 69 0.07 -14.24 32.83
C HIS A 69 -0.38 -13.42 31.61
N PRO A 70 -1.15 -14.01 30.65
CA PRO A 70 -1.61 -13.28 29.45
C PRO A 70 -2.32 -11.95 29.75
N GLY A 71 -3.02 -11.87 30.88
CA GLY A 71 -3.71 -10.68 31.35
C GLY A 71 -2.83 -9.58 31.96
N ASP A 72 -1.56 -9.88 32.25
CA ASP A 72 -0.61 -8.89 32.76
C ASP A 72 0.26 -8.29 31.65
N SER A 73 0.69 -9.11 30.69
CA SER A 73 1.26 -8.68 29.42
C SER A 73 1.07 -9.78 28.38
N PHE A 74 0.21 -9.57 27.42
CA PHE A 74 -0.03 -10.55 26.36
C PHE A 74 1.17 -10.65 25.41
N PHE A 75 1.83 -9.52 25.15
CA PHE A 75 3.05 -9.47 24.35
C PHE A 75 4.17 -10.33 24.97
N ASP A 76 4.45 -10.15 26.27
CA ASP A 76 5.51 -10.89 26.94
C ASP A 76 5.16 -12.37 27.14
N TYR A 77 3.89 -12.68 27.42
CA TYR A 77 3.40 -14.06 27.43
C TYR A 77 3.73 -14.79 26.11
N CYS A 78 3.49 -14.14 24.95
CA CYS A 78 3.71 -14.76 23.65
C CYS A 78 5.18 -14.76 23.22
N ASN A 79 5.97 -13.75 23.61
CA ASN A 79 7.28 -13.45 23.02
C ASN A 79 8.44 -13.44 24.05
N GLY A 80 8.15 -13.55 25.33
CA GLY A 80 9.14 -13.30 26.41
C GLY A 80 10.37 -14.21 26.35
N THR A 81 10.24 -15.47 25.96
CA THR A 81 11.38 -16.37 25.79
C THR A 81 12.24 -15.94 24.59
N TRP A 82 11.60 -15.50 23.47
CA TRP A 82 12.35 -15.00 22.33
C TRP A 82 13.13 -13.72 22.70
N LEU A 83 12.51 -12.77 23.38
CA LEU A 83 13.16 -11.52 23.82
C LEU A 83 14.38 -11.80 24.71
N LYS A 84 14.28 -12.75 25.65
CA LYS A 84 15.40 -13.16 26.51
C LYS A 84 16.57 -13.76 25.72
N ASN A 85 16.27 -14.48 24.64
CA ASN A 85 17.26 -15.09 23.77
C ASN A 85 17.86 -14.14 22.73
N HIS A 86 17.23 -12.96 22.52
CA HIS A 86 17.65 -11.93 21.58
C HIS A 86 17.79 -10.59 22.30
N PRO A 87 18.83 -10.43 23.14
CA PRO A 87 19.02 -9.17 23.88
C PRO A 87 19.24 -8.00 22.95
N ILE A 88 19.02 -6.78 23.46
CA ILE A 88 19.27 -5.53 22.73
C ILE A 88 20.71 -5.56 22.19
N SER A 89 20.87 -5.25 20.92
CA SER A 89 22.17 -5.25 20.25
C SER A 89 23.06 -4.10 20.75
N ASP A 90 24.37 -4.34 20.81
CA ASP A 90 25.36 -3.27 21.03
C ASP A 90 25.41 -2.27 19.86
N ASP A 91 24.95 -2.66 18.65
CA ASP A 91 24.73 -1.74 17.54
C ASP A 91 23.40 -0.99 17.73
N PRO A 92 23.41 0.33 17.96
CA PRO A 92 22.21 1.08 18.24
C PRO A 92 21.21 1.15 17.06
N ASN A 93 21.66 0.81 15.85
CA ASN A 93 20.81 0.80 14.64
C ASN A 93 20.19 -0.58 14.41
N LYS A 94 20.65 -1.63 15.08
CA LYS A 94 20.20 -3.00 14.83
C LYS A 94 18.92 -3.33 15.61
N THR A 95 17.82 -3.41 14.91
CA THR A 95 16.52 -3.89 15.41
C THR A 95 16.26 -5.30 14.89
N LEU A 96 15.73 -6.19 15.73
CA LEU A 96 15.54 -7.61 15.42
C LEU A 96 14.05 -7.98 15.42
N GLY A 97 13.68 -8.96 14.61
CA GLY A 97 12.34 -9.57 14.59
C GLY A 97 11.30 -8.76 13.80
N GLY A 98 10.06 -9.28 13.74
CA GLY A 98 8.94 -8.65 13.06
C GLY A 98 9.26 -8.17 11.65
N ILE A 99 8.85 -6.94 11.32
CA ILE A 99 9.08 -6.32 10.01
C ILE A 99 10.57 -6.13 9.68
N TYR A 100 11.46 -6.04 10.68
CA TYR A 100 12.90 -5.90 10.46
C TYR A 100 13.54 -7.20 9.97
N ALA A 101 13.06 -8.35 10.46
CA ALA A 101 13.45 -9.65 9.92
C ALA A 101 12.97 -9.83 8.46
N ALA A 102 11.80 -9.29 8.12
CA ALA A 102 11.33 -9.26 6.73
C ALA A 102 12.21 -8.39 5.84
N LYS A 103 12.75 -7.28 6.38
CA LYS A 103 13.70 -6.42 5.67
C LYS A 103 15.00 -7.15 5.37
N GLU A 104 15.61 -7.79 6.37
CA GLU A 104 16.83 -8.61 6.18
C GLU A 104 16.60 -9.71 5.12
N ALA A 105 15.49 -10.44 5.22
CA ALA A 105 15.13 -11.47 4.25
C ALA A 105 14.87 -10.93 2.84
N MET A 106 14.35 -9.69 2.71
CA MET A 106 14.17 -9.06 1.40
C MET A 106 15.51 -8.62 0.82
N GLU A 107 16.42 -8.08 1.63
CA GLU A 107 17.79 -7.75 1.21
C GLU A 107 18.52 -8.99 0.67
N GLU A 108 18.40 -10.15 1.31
CA GLU A 108 18.94 -11.42 0.81
C GLU A 108 18.33 -11.81 -0.55
N ARG A 109 17.01 -11.68 -0.71
CA ARG A 109 16.33 -11.95 -2.00
C ARG A 109 16.80 -11.02 -3.10
N VAL A 110 16.99 -9.75 -2.81
CA VAL A 110 17.54 -8.76 -3.75
C VAL A 110 18.96 -9.16 -4.16
N GLU A 111 19.82 -9.55 -3.22
CA GLU A 111 21.17 -10.04 -3.54
C GLU A 111 21.17 -11.31 -4.40
N GLU A 112 20.22 -12.20 -4.21
CA GLU A 112 20.04 -13.36 -5.08
C GLU A 112 19.57 -12.96 -6.49
N VAL A 113 18.67 -11.98 -6.62
CA VAL A 113 18.24 -11.45 -7.92
C VAL A 113 19.43 -10.79 -8.63
N LYS A 114 20.22 -9.95 -7.93
CA LYS A 114 21.44 -9.31 -8.46
C LYS A 114 22.42 -10.34 -9.01
N LYS A 115 22.58 -11.48 -8.35
CA LYS A 115 23.52 -12.53 -8.78
C LYS A 115 22.99 -13.41 -9.91
N SER A 116 21.67 -13.64 -9.96
CA SER A 116 21.05 -14.64 -10.86
C SER A 116 20.43 -14.04 -12.12
N VAL A 117 20.14 -12.73 -12.15
CA VAL A 117 19.51 -12.04 -13.30
C VAL A 117 20.54 -11.21 -14.03
N PRO A 118 20.92 -11.55 -15.29
CA PRO A 118 21.98 -10.87 -16.03
C PRO A 118 21.77 -9.36 -16.17
N ASP A 119 20.55 -8.90 -16.49
CA ASP A 119 20.24 -7.47 -16.61
C ASP A 119 20.48 -6.73 -15.29
N ILE A 120 20.03 -7.28 -14.17
CA ILE A 120 20.23 -6.67 -12.86
C ILE A 120 21.71 -6.67 -12.46
N SER A 121 22.40 -7.80 -12.64
CA SER A 121 23.85 -7.89 -12.38
C SER A 121 24.63 -6.85 -13.20
N HIS A 122 24.31 -6.70 -14.47
CA HIS A 122 24.97 -5.75 -15.36
C HIS A 122 24.71 -4.30 -14.96
N PHE A 123 23.47 -3.98 -14.51
CA PHE A 123 23.14 -2.65 -13.99
C PHE A 123 24.07 -2.25 -12.84
N PHE A 124 24.20 -3.10 -11.81
CA PHE A 124 25.06 -2.80 -10.67
C PHE A 124 26.54 -2.69 -11.05
N THR A 125 27.00 -3.56 -11.97
CA THR A 125 28.37 -3.48 -12.49
C THR A 125 28.66 -2.13 -13.16
N LEU A 126 27.78 -1.66 -14.05
CA LEU A 126 27.97 -0.38 -14.73
C LEU A 126 27.78 0.82 -13.81
N THR A 127 26.90 0.70 -12.79
CA THR A 127 26.70 1.76 -11.80
C THR A 127 27.95 1.94 -10.93
N ASP A 128 28.62 0.85 -10.54
CA ASP A 128 29.87 0.91 -9.75
C ASP A 128 31.02 1.50 -10.55
N HIS A 129 31.04 1.28 -11.89
CA HIS A 129 32.05 1.75 -12.83
C HIS A 129 31.56 2.90 -13.72
N MET A 130 30.68 3.75 -13.21
CA MET A 130 29.90 4.75 -13.96
C MET A 130 30.76 5.63 -14.86
N HIS A 131 31.91 6.14 -14.38
CA HIS A 131 32.78 7.04 -15.11
C HIS A 131 33.94 6.35 -15.86
N ASP A 132 34.09 5.03 -15.77
CA ASP A 132 35.21 4.31 -16.38
C ASP A 132 35.15 4.31 -17.91
N TYR A 133 33.98 4.50 -18.51
CA TYR A 133 33.70 4.47 -19.94
C TYR A 133 33.38 5.86 -20.51
N SER A 134 34.11 6.89 -20.07
CA SER A 134 33.81 8.30 -20.37
C SER A 134 33.81 8.62 -21.84
N LYS A 135 34.74 8.03 -22.62
CA LYS A 135 34.81 8.26 -24.07
C LYS A 135 33.58 7.70 -24.79
N GLU A 136 33.28 6.45 -24.55
CA GLU A 136 32.13 5.73 -25.13
C GLU A 136 30.81 6.41 -24.73
N SER A 137 30.70 6.86 -23.49
CA SER A 137 29.55 7.63 -22.96
C SER A 137 29.37 8.95 -23.70
N ARG A 138 30.44 9.72 -23.93
CA ARG A 138 30.39 10.97 -24.69
C ARG A 138 30.06 10.74 -26.17
N ASP A 139 30.63 9.70 -26.79
CA ASP A 139 30.31 9.33 -28.17
C ASP A 139 28.82 8.98 -28.30
N TYR A 140 28.28 8.23 -27.37
CA TYR A 140 26.86 7.88 -27.31
C TYR A 140 25.95 9.10 -27.16
N ILE A 141 26.25 10.01 -26.21
CA ILE A 141 25.52 11.27 -26.02
C ILE A 141 25.56 12.10 -27.33
N THR A 142 26.71 12.21 -27.96
CA THR A 142 26.86 12.95 -29.22
C THR A 142 25.98 12.38 -30.32
N ALA A 143 25.91 11.06 -30.45
CA ALA A 143 25.04 10.39 -31.41
C ALA A 143 23.54 10.61 -31.09
N LEU A 144 23.15 10.59 -29.80
CA LEU A 144 21.79 10.92 -29.41
C LEU A 144 21.42 12.38 -29.73
N MET A 145 22.27 13.33 -29.38
CA MET A 145 22.05 14.74 -29.67
C MET A 145 21.86 15.00 -31.19
N ALA A 146 22.54 14.27 -32.04
CA ALA A 146 22.43 14.41 -33.49
C ALA A 146 21.04 14.03 -34.04
N LYS A 147 20.24 13.26 -33.30
CA LYS A 147 18.88 12.90 -33.70
C LYS A 147 17.91 14.11 -33.68
N TYR A 148 18.19 15.11 -32.84
CA TYR A 148 17.31 16.23 -32.58
C TYR A 148 17.91 17.54 -33.11
N LYS A 149 17.27 18.06 -34.16
CA LYS A 149 17.64 19.35 -34.73
C LYS A 149 16.94 20.51 -34.02
N LYS A 150 17.50 21.72 -34.13
CA LYS A 150 16.81 22.92 -33.67
C LYS A 150 15.47 23.04 -34.40
N PRO A 151 14.34 23.10 -33.66
CA PRO A 151 13.01 23.28 -34.27
C PRO A 151 12.89 24.66 -34.90
N THR A 152 12.04 24.76 -35.90
CA THR A 152 11.82 25.99 -36.69
C THR A 152 10.58 26.77 -36.21
N THR A 153 9.65 26.09 -35.52
CA THR A 153 8.45 26.69 -34.93
C THR A 153 8.24 26.19 -33.51
N LYS A 154 7.42 26.89 -32.72
CA LYS A 154 7.06 26.47 -31.36
C LYS A 154 6.27 25.16 -31.35
N GLU A 155 5.37 24.97 -32.30
CA GLU A 155 4.56 23.77 -32.46
C GLU A 155 5.45 22.54 -32.70
N GLU A 156 6.44 22.68 -33.56
CA GLU A 156 7.47 21.65 -33.78
C GLU A 156 8.27 21.38 -32.50
N ALA A 157 8.62 22.45 -31.76
CA ALA A 157 9.35 22.33 -30.49
C ALA A 157 8.56 21.55 -29.45
N TYR A 158 7.30 21.84 -29.22
CA TYR A 158 6.46 21.12 -28.25
C TYR A 158 6.30 19.64 -28.59
N ARG A 159 5.99 19.30 -29.85
CA ARG A 159 5.94 17.89 -30.29
C ARG A 159 7.29 17.19 -30.15
N THR A 160 8.39 17.92 -30.39
CA THR A 160 9.74 17.37 -30.22
C THR A 160 10.07 17.10 -28.77
N LEU A 161 9.72 18.02 -27.84
CA LEU A 161 9.89 17.79 -26.40
C LEU A 161 9.09 16.56 -25.92
N GLY A 162 7.84 16.39 -26.37
CA GLY A 162 7.07 15.17 -26.07
C GLY A 162 7.74 13.89 -26.58
N LYS A 163 8.30 13.90 -27.79
CA LYS A 163 9.06 12.76 -28.35
C LYS A 163 10.36 12.51 -27.58
N MET A 164 11.07 13.57 -27.20
CA MET A 164 12.28 13.45 -26.39
C MET A 164 11.99 12.84 -25.02
N PHE A 165 10.85 13.18 -24.40
CA PHE A 165 10.41 12.51 -23.17
C PHE A 165 10.28 11.00 -23.38
N LEU A 166 9.58 10.53 -24.41
CA LEU A 166 9.46 9.10 -24.72
C LEU A 166 10.81 8.44 -25.08
N ASP A 167 11.77 9.22 -25.58
CA ASP A 167 13.15 8.76 -25.83
C ASP A 167 14.04 8.92 -24.58
N GLY A 168 13.44 9.11 -23.39
CA GLY A 168 14.12 9.05 -22.09
C GLY A 168 14.78 10.35 -21.62
N PHE A 169 14.43 11.51 -22.18
CA PHE A 169 15.01 12.80 -21.78
C PHE A 169 14.12 13.56 -20.79
N ASP A 170 14.72 14.12 -19.75
CA ASP A 170 14.04 14.91 -18.71
C ASP A 170 13.70 16.34 -19.19
N VAL A 171 13.05 16.45 -20.34
CA VAL A 171 12.63 17.73 -20.92
C VAL A 171 11.29 18.24 -20.39
N VAL A 172 10.47 17.33 -19.93
CA VAL A 172 9.16 17.57 -19.31
C VAL A 172 8.97 16.59 -18.17
N ASN A 173 8.10 16.93 -17.22
CA ASN A 173 7.68 16.03 -16.16
C ASN A 173 6.25 15.57 -16.45
N LEU A 174 6.08 14.26 -16.65
CA LEU A 174 4.78 13.62 -16.72
C LEU A 174 4.47 12.99 -15.37
N SER A 175 3.45 13.53 -14.69
CA SER A 175 2.92 12.95 -13.47
C SER A 175 1.56 12.33 -13.72
N LEU A 176 1.31 11.17 -13.12
CA LEU A 176 0.03 10.51 -13.17
C LEU A 176 -0.78 10.88 -11.91
N VAL A 177 -2.03 11.25 -12.09
CA VAL A 177 -2.94 11.65 -11.03
C VAL A 177 -4.22 10.85 -11.14
N TRP A 178 -4.66 10.27 -10.03
CA TRP A 178 -5.90 9.53 -9.97
C TRP A 178 -7.12 10.45 -10.06
N ASP A 179 -8.01 10.18 -10.99
CA ASP A 179 -9.29 10.90 -11.15
C ASP A 179 -10.44 9.91 -11.23
N LYS A 180 -11.11 9.71 -10.10
CA LYS A 180 -12.26 8.82 -9.90
C LYS A 180 -11.95 7.35 -10.12
N ASP A 181 -11.64 6.93 -11.34
CA ASP A 181 -11.47 5.55 -11.76
C ASP A 181 -10.31 5.35 -12.75
N LYS A 182 -9.53 6.41 -13.01
CA LYS A 182 -8.46 6.39 -14.03
C LYS A 182 -7.28 7.28 -13.67
N LEU A 183 -6.11 6.89 -14.16
CA LEU A 183 -4.92 7.71 -14.18
C LEU A 183 -5.02 8.78 -15.29
N LYS A 184 -4.81 10.02 -14.92
CA LYS A 184 -4.78 11.18 -15.82
C LYS A 184 -3.38 11.77 -15.86
N ALA A 185 -3.03 12.40 -16.96
CA ALA A 185 -1.73 13.02 -17.17
C ALA A 185 -1.70 14.48 -16.74
N VAL A 186 -0.66 14.86 -16.01
CA VAL A 186 -0.27 16.24 -15.72
C VAL A 186 1.10 16.48 -16.32
N ILE A 187 1.21 17.41 -17.28
CA ILE A 187 2.44 17.70 -18.01
C ILE A 187 3.00 19.05 -17.56
N LEU A 188 4.12 19.01 -16.88
CA LEU A 188 4.81 20.16 -16.31
C LEU A 188 6.17 20.38 -16.98
N PRO A 189 6.73 21.61 -16.96
CA PRO A 189 8.11 21.84 -17.40
C PRO A 189 9.08 20.98 -16.59
N GLY A 190 10.06 20.39 -17.25
CA GLY A 190 11.07 19.54 -16.65
C GLY A 190 11.91 20.32 -15.62
N SER A 191 12.25 19.60 -14.56
CA SER A 191 12.96 20.00 -13.35
C SER A 191 12.28 21.04 -12.47
N SER A 192 11.77 20.63 -11.34
CA SER A 192 12.10 21.24 -10.05
C SER A 192 11.31 20.61 -8.91
N ARG A 193 11.86 20.69 -7.70
CA ARG A 193 11.22 20.46 -6.40
C ARG A 193 9.82 21.10 -6.27
N ASN A 194 9.54 22.16 -7.01
CA ASN A 194 8.24 22.84 -7.08
C ASN A 194 7.14 21.97 -7.74
N THR A 195 7.51 21.01 -8.56
CA THR A 195 6.55 20.12 -9.24
C THR A 195 5.84 19.19 -8.24
N GLN A 196 6.57 18.59 -7.31
CA GLN A 196 6.01 17.71 -6.27
C GLN A 196 5.05 18.47 -5.36
N GLN A 197 5.44 19.65 -4.89
CA GLN A 197 4.61 20.51 -4.04
C GLN A 197 3.32 20.95 -4.76
N TYR A 198 3.39 21.19 -6.07
CA TYR A 198 2.21 21.50 -6.88
C TYR A 198 1.27 20.30 -7.05
N ILE A 199 1.81 19.10 -7.27
CA ILE A 199 1.03 17.86 -7.34
C ILE A 199 0.30 17.60 -6.02
N GLU A 200 0.97 17.77 -4.88
CA GLU A 200 0.36 17.65 -3.56
C GLU A 200 -0.77 18.67 -3.35
N GLN A 201 -0.60 19.90 -3.82
CA GLN A 201 -1.67 20.90 -3.81
C GLN A 201 -2.85 20.54 -4.72
N LEU A 202 -2.59 19.98 -5.91
CA LEU A 202 -3.65 19.48 -6.80
C LEU A 202 -4.44 18.32 -6.18
N GLN A 203 -3.76 17.44 -5.48
CA GLN A 203 -4.38 16.29 -4.79
C GLN A 203 -5.22 16.72 -3.59
N SER A 204 -4.83 17.81 -2.90
CA SER A 204 -5.49 18.30 -1.69
C SER A 204 -6.68 19.24 -1.95
N GLN A 205 -6.77 19.87 -3.13
CA GLN A 205 -7.86 20.78 -3.46
C GLN A 205 -9.13 20.02 -3.90
N GLU A 206 -10.32 20.54 -3.54
CA GLU A 206 -11.59 20.03 -4.07
C GLU A 206 -11.51 19.95 -5.59
N ARG A 207 -11.42 18.71 -6.12
CA ARG A 207 -11.46 18.46 -7.55
C ARG A 207 -12.86 18.82 -8.05
N ARG A 208 -13.07 20.07 -8.41
CA ARG A 208 -14.20 20.43 -9.26
C ARG A 208 -13.94 19.78 -10.61
N SER A 209 -14.72 18.78 -10.96
CA SER A 209 -14.74 18.19 -12.30
C SER A 209 -15.25 19.26 -13.27
N LEU A 210 -14.35 20.06 -13.79
CA LEU A 210 -14.63 20.88 -14.94
C LEU A 210 -14.31 20.00 -16.15
N SER A 211 -15.36 19.56 -16.83
CA SER A 211 -15.23 19.10 -18.20
C SER A 211 -14.61 20.24 -18.99
N VAL A 212 -13.40 20.03 -19.50
CA VAL A 212 -12.76 20.98 -20.41
C VAL A 212 -13.60 21.02 -21.69
N THR A 213 -14.60 21.86 -21.71
CA THR A 213 -15.22 22.27 -22.97
C THR A 213 -14.20 23.17 -23.66
N ARG A 214 -13.66 22.68 -24.78
CA ARG A 214 -12.75 23.40 -25.67
C ARG A 214 -13.26 24.81 -25.88
N ALA A 215 -12.69 25.78 -25.18
CA ALA A 215 -12.85 27.18 -25.53
C ALA A 215 -11.93 27.46 -26.73
N GLY A 216 -12.47 27.51 -27.94
CA GLY A 216 -11.80 27.97 -29.16
C GLY A 216 -10.76 27.00 -29.71
N GLY A 217 -11.12 26.24 -30.71
CA GLY A 217 -10.41 25.15 -31.40
C GLY A 217 -9.01 25.44 -31.97
N GLY A 218 -8.02 25.75 -31.12
CA GLY A 218 -6.61 25.82 -31.49
C GLY A 218 -5.79 24.75 -30.76
N GLU A 219 -4.75 24.24 -31.43
CA GLU A 219 -3.73 23.38 -30.81
C GLU A 219 -3.00 24.21 -29.73
N THR A 220 -3.02 23.77 -28.47
CA THR A 220 -2.32 24.43 -27.36
C THR A 220 -0.96 23.77 -27.13
N ALA A 221 -0.04 24.44 -26.42
CA ALA A 221 1.27 23.87 -26.08
C ALA A 221 1.13 22.51 -25.37
N LEU A 222 0.19 22.37 -24.43
CA LEU A 222 -0.07 21.12 -23.70
C LEU A 222 -0.61 20.01 -24.61
N THR A 223 -1.50 20.32 -25.56
CA THR A 223 -2.00 19.31 -26.50
C THR A 223 -0.90 18.83 -27.44
N LEU A 224 -0.03 19.72 -27.89
CA LEU A 224 1.12 19.37 -28.75
C LEU A 224 2.17 18.53 -28.00
N LEU A 225 2.41 18.82 -26.72
CA LEU A 225 3.27 18.00 -25.86
C LEU A 225 2.67 16.59 -25.70
N ALA A 226 1.37 16.50 -25.35
CA ALA A 226 0.67 15.22 -25.19
C ALA A 226 0.68 14.38 -26.48
N GLU A 227 0.45 15.01 -27.65
CA GLU A 227 0.59 14.35 -28.96
C GLU A 227 2.00 13.81 -29.17
N GLY A 228 3.04 14.58 -28.82
CA GLY A 228 4.44 14.14 -28.88
C GLY A 228 4.73 12.95 -27.99
N MET A 229 4.04 12.84 -26.85
CA MET A 229 4.11 11.72 -25.90
C MET A 229 3.20 10.55 -26.28
N CYS A 230 2.47 10.61 -27.38
CA CYS A 230 1.42 9.65 -27.76
C CYS A 230 0.29 9.52 -26.70
N ILE A 231 0.02 10.58 -25.94
CA ILE A 231 -1.05 10.67 -24.95
C ILE A 231 -2.26 11.37 -25.59
N ASP A 232 -3.48 10.82 -25.37
CA ASP A 232 -4.72 11.50 -25.77
C ASP A 232 -4.86 12.79 -24.94
N PRO A 233 -4.94 13.99 -25.58
CA PRO A 233 -5.13 15.25 -24.88
C PRO A 233 -6.39 15.30 -23.98
N ALA A 234 -7.41 14.46 -24.24
CA ALA A 234 -8.58 14.33 -23.38
C ALA A 234 -8.26 13.71 -22.01
N MET A 235 -7.08 13.13 -21.84
CA MET A 235 -6.60 12.53 -20.58
C MET A 235 -5.76 13.51 -19.74
N LEU A 236 -5.62 14.77 -20.15
CA LEU A 236 -4.98 15.80 -19.33
C LEU A 236 -5.88 16.16 -18.14
N GLN A 237 -5.36 15.96 -16.92
CA GLN A 237 -6.05 16.23 -15.67
C GLN A 237 -5.59 17.57 -15.10
N MET A 238 -6.36 18.63 -15.33
CA MET A 238 -6.15 19.94 -14.68
C MET A 238 -7.49 20.64 -14.54
N SER A 239 -7.66 21.50 -13.55
CA SER A 239 -8.78 22.44 -13.56
C SER A 239 -8.64 23.37 -14.77
N GLU A 240 -9.75 23.92 -15.26
CA GLU A 240 -9.73 24.83 -16.41
C GLU A 240 -8.75 26.01 -16.18
N VAL A 241 -8.73 26.57 -14.97
CA VAL A 241 -7.82 27.67 -14.60
C VAL A 241 -6.36 27.22 -14.62
N GLU A 242 -6.07 26.00 -14.16
CA GLU A 242 -4.72 25.46 -14.13
C GLU A 242 -4.22 25.06 -15.51
N ILE A 243 -5.08 24.49 -16.35
CA ILE A 243 -4.75 24.24 -17.76
C ILE A 243 -4.38 25.54 -18.46
N LEU A 244 -5.17 26.59 -18.29
CA LEU A 244 -4.88 27.91 -18.86
C LEU A 244 -3.54 28.44 -18.32
N ARG A 245 -3.32 28.37 -17.00
CA ARG A 245 -2.07 28.85 -16.38
C ARG A 245 -0.84 28.10 -16.90
N TRP A 246 -0.88 26.76 -16.96
CA TRP A 246 0.25 25.98 -17.45
C TRP A 246 0.43 26.13 -18.95
N ASN A 247 -0.64 26.25 -19.70
CA ASN A 247 -0.55 26.56 -21.12
C ASN A 247 0.09 27.94 -21.32
N ASP A 248 -0.29 28.97 -20.54
CA ASP A 248 0.33 30.30 -20.58
C ASP A 248 1.82 30.23 -20.22
N VAL A 249 2.21 29.39 -19.23
CA VAL A 249 3.62 29.17 -18.89
C VAL A 249 4.37 28.57 -20.07
N TRP A 250 3.85 27.50 -20.68
CA TRP A 250 4.48 26.88 -21.84
C TRP A 250 4.55 27.83 -23.04
N GLU A 251 3.50 28.58 -23.30
CA GLU A 251 3.44 29.55 -24.39
C GLU A 251 4.33 30.79 -24.18
N SER A 252 4.69 31.11 -22.92
CA SER A 252 5.61 32.20 -22.59
C SER A 252 7.05 31.95 -23.06
N TYR A 253 7.46 30.68 -23.17
CA TYR A 253 8.79 30.33 -23.63
C TYR A 253 8.99 30.72 -25.09
N THR A 254 10.14 31.34 -25.41
CA THR A 254 10.54 31.57 -26.80
C THR A 254 10.98 30.27 -27.46
N LEU A 255 11.10 30.24 -28.77
CA LEU A 255 11.63 29.09 -29.49
C LEU A 255 13.07 28.76 -29.05
N ASP A 256 13.88 29.77 -28.73
CA ASP A 256 15.23 29.58 -28.21
C ASP A 256 15.22 28.99 -26.79
N ASP A 257 14.29 29.39 -25.92
CA ASP A 257 14.11 28.79 -24.59
C ASP A 257 13.75 27.31 -24.67
N LEU A 258 12.80 26.95 -25.54
CA LEU A 258 12.41 25.55 -25.74
C LEU A 258 13.58 24.73 -26.31
N TYR A 259 14.36 25.31 -27.21
CA TYR A 259 15.57 24.66 -27.70
C TYR A 259 16.66 24.54 -26.62
N GLN A 260 16.75 25.53 -25.71
CA GLN A 260 17.67 25.44 -24.58
C GLN A 260 17.25 24.32 -23.61
N MET A 261 15.95 24.15 -23.33
CA MET A 261 15.46 22.98 -22.54
C MET A 261 15.89 21.66 -23.16
N MET A 262 15.77 21.52 -24.48
CA MET A 262 16.27 20.33 -25.18
C MET A 262 17.76 20.11 -24.93
N ARG A 263 18.56 21.15 -24.91
CA ARG A 263 20.01 21.08 -24.67
C ARG A 263 20.34 20.77 -23.22
N ASP A 264 19.62 21.35 -22.28
CA ASP A 264 19.85 21.17 -20.85
C ASP A 264 19.56 19.72 -20.41
N SER A 265 18.63 19.04 -21.05
CA SER A 265 18.34 17.62 -20.78
C SER A 265 19.56 16.68 -21.02
N TRP A 266 20.54 17.13 -21.82
CA TRP A 266 21.79 16.38 -22.02
C TRP A 266 22.76 16.47 -20.84
N LEU A 267 22.63 17.51 -19.99
CA LEU A 267 23.54 17.73 -18.89
C LEU A 267 23.50 16.59 -17.88
N LEU A 268 22.31 16.03 -17.63
CA LEU A 268 22.19 14.87 -16.76
C LEU A 268 22.97 13.67 -17.29
N TYR A 269 22.84 13.35 -18.57
CA TYR A 269 23.62 12.26 -19.18
C TYR A 269 25.14 12.50 -19.16
N LYS A 270 25.56 13.77 -19.29
CA LYS A 270 26.98 14.15 -19.13
C LYS A 270 27.46 13.90 -17.70
N ALA A 271 26.62 14.17 -16.67
CA ALA A 271 26.97 13.89 -15.28
C ALA A 271 27.22 12.40 -15.04
N TYR A 272 26.50 11.52 -15.72
CA TYR A 272 26.75 10.08 -15.69
C TYR A 272 27.95 9.63 -16.53
N ALA A 273 28.43 10.47 -17.45
CA ALA A 273 29.51 10.11 -18.34
C ALA A 273 30.89 10.28 -17.71
N ASP A 274 31.12 11.38 -16.98
CA ASP A 274 32.41 11.68 -16.36
C ASP A 274 32.34 12.84 -15.32
N GLU A 275 33.44 13.04 -14.60
CA GLU A 275 33.55 14.10 -13.60
C GLU A 275 33.41 15.52 -14.20
N ALA A 276 33.88 15.73 -15.43
CA ALA A 276 33.73 17.03 -16.09
C ALA A 276 32.27 17.33 -16.43
N GLY A 277 31.52 16.32 -16.84
CA GLY A 277 30.07 16.39 -17.04
C GLY A 277 29.31 16.63 -15.76
N LEU A 278 29.70 15.97 -14.66
CA LEU A 278 29.12 16.21 -13.33
C LEU A 278 29.38 17.66 -12.86
N ALA A 279 30.58 18.16 -13.05
CA ALA A 279 30.92 19.55 -12.76
C ALA A 279 30.13 20.56 -13.62
N GLU A 280 29.91 20.23 -14.91
CA GLU A 280 29.07 21.05 -15.80
C GLU A 280 27.60 21.06 -15.35
N TYR A 281 27.06 19.90 -14.96
CA TYR A 281 25.69 19.75 -14.44
C TYR A 281 25.48 20.58 -13.16
N ASN A 282 26.44 20.54 -12.25
CA ASN A 282 26.38 21.25 -10.97
C ASN A 282 26.63 22.76 -11.08
N LYS A 283 27.05 23.25 -12.25
CA LYS A 283 27.40 24.65 -12.42
C LYS A 283 26.18 25.55 -12.25
N GLY A 284 26.24 26.43 -11.28
CA GLY A 284 25.18 27.40 -10.98
C GLY A 284 24.10 26.88 -10.03
N LEU A 285 24.19 25.61 -9.57
CA LEU A 285 23.33 25.08 -8.53
C LEU A 285 23.84 25.47 -7.14
N SER A 286 22.92 25.60 -6.16
CA SER A 286 23.29 25.76 -4.77
C SER A 286 24.06 24.53 -4.26
N PRO A 287 24.90 24.62 -3.20
CA PRO A 287 25.57 23.44 -2.65
C PRO A 287 24.63 22.30 -2.24
N GLU A 288 23.40 22.64 -1.85
CA GLU A 288 22.35 21.68 -1.44
C GLU A 288 21.73 20.94 -2.63
N ASP A 289 21.71 21.61 -3.81
CA ASP A 289 21.11 21.07 -5.03
C ASP A 289 22.12 20.33 -5.90
N GLN A 290 23.41 20.37 -5.56
CA GLN A 290 24.46 19.74 -6.36
C GLN A 290 24.37 18.21 -6.28
N ALA A 291 24.34 17.59 -7.45
CA ALA A 291 24.41 16.13 -7.56
C ALA A 291 25.79 15.61 -7.14
N THR A 292 25.80 14.48 -6.49
CA THR A 292 26.98 13.73 -6.09
C THR A 292 26.98 12.34 -6.76
N MET A 293 28.11 11.65 -6.76
CA MET A 293 28.17 10.27 -7.23
C MET A 293 27.18 9.35 -6.49
N LYS A 294 26.93 9.61 -5.18
CA LYS A 294 25.94 8.87 -4.40
C LYS A 294 24.52 9.16 -4.89
N SER A 295 24.17 10.45 -5.08
CA SER A 295 22.83 10.81 -5.57
C SER A 295 22.58 10.27 -6.98
N LEU A 296 23.54 10.37 -7.89
CA LEU A 296 23.42 9.78 -9.23
C LEU A 296 23.17 8.26 -9.20
N ARG A 297 23.86 7.53 -8.30
CA ARG A 297 23.60 6.09 -8.13
C ARG A 297 22.20 5.80 -7.59
N ASN A 298 21.74 6.59 -6.65
CA ASN A 298 20.39 6.47 -6.10
C ASN A 298 19.33 6.76 -7.19
N ASP A 299 19.50 7.83 -7.95
CA ASP A 299 18.58 8.19 -9.04
C ASP A 299 18.53 7.10 -10.13
N ALA A 300 19.72 6.61 -10.52
CA ALA A 300 19.80 5.49 -11.47
C ALA A 300 19.09 4.23 -10.94
N ARG A 301 19.17 3.95 -9.62
CA ARG A 301 18.50 2.81 -9.00
C ARG A 301 16.97 2.94 -9.09
N LEU A 302 16.41 4.14 -9.03
CA LEU A 302 14.96 4.36 -9.19
C LEU A 302 14.50 3.97 -10.61
N GLU A 303 15.31 4.25 -11.63
CA GLU A 303 14.96 3.86 -13.00
C GLU A 303 14.88 2.34 -13.19
N LEU A 304 15.48 1.56 -12.30
CA LEU A 304 15.44 0.10 -12.31
C LEU A 304 14.18 -0.50 -11.65
N ASN A 305 13.35 0.30 -10.95
CA ASN A 305 12.28 -0.18 -10.09
C ASN A 305 11.34 -1.19 -10.77
N TYR A 306 10.87 -0.89 -11.96
CA TYR A 306 9.95 -1.76 -12.68
C TYR A 306 10.59 -3.08 -13.11
N VAL A 307 11.84 -3.02 -13.62
CA VAL A 307 12.61 -4.19 -14.02
C VAL A 307 12.94 -5.07 -12.82
N MET A 308 13.38 -4.47 -11.70
CA MET A 308 13.64 -5.18 -10.43
C MET A 308 12.39 -5.88 -9.92
N SER A 309 11.27 -5.18 -9.89
CA SER A 309 9.97 -5.71 -9.47
C SER A 309 9.54 -6.92 -10.29
N TYR A 310 9.67 -6.83 -11.62
CA TYR A 310 9.33 -7.93 -12.50
C TYR A 310 10.15 -9.20 -12.20
N HIS A 311 11.47 -9.08 -12.08
CA HIS A 311 12.34 -10.22 -11.81
C HIS A 311 12.14 -10.80 -10.39
N LEU A 312 11.90 -9.96 -9.40
CA LEU A 312 11.60 -10.41 -8.04
C LEU A 312 10.28 -11.19 -8.02
N GLN A 313 9.24 -10.70 -8.72
CA GLN A 313 7.98 -11.41 -8.84
C GLN A 313 8.16 -12.76 -9.54
N GLN A 314 8.89 -12.83 -10.66
CA GLN A 314 9.11 -14.08 -11.37
C GLN A 314 9.81 -15.15 -10.52
N LYS A 315 10.65 -14.74 -9.57
CA LYS A 315 11.45 -15.65 -8.75
C LYS A 315 10.73 -16.11 -7.48
N TYR A 316 9.96 -15.23 -6.83
CA TYR A 316 9.45 -15.48 -5.48
C TYR A 316 7.93 -15.49 -5.33
N LEU A 317 7.17 -15.01 -6.33
CA LEU A 317 5.74 -14.78 -6.18
C LEU A 317 4.95 -15.51 -7.27
N SER A 318 4.26 -16.58 -6.90
CA SER A 318 3.38 -17.32 -7.81
C SER A 318 2.01 -16.67 -7.93
N GLN A 319 1.28 -17.00 -9.01
CA GLN A 319 -0.11 -16.59 -9.18
C GLN A 319 -1.01 -17.20 -8.09
N GLU A 320 -0.77 -18.45 -7.70
CA GLU A 320 -1.52 -19.12 -6.63
C GLU A 320 -1.39 -18.39 -5.30
N MET A 321 -0.18 -17.91 -4.95
CA MET A 321 0.06 -17.08 -3.76
C MET A 321 -0.75 -15.78 -3.84
N LYS A 322 -0.67 -15.07 -4.97
CA LYS A 322 -1.42 -13.82 -5.18
C LYS A 322 -2.92 -14.06 -5.03
N ASP A 323 -3.46 -15.09 -5.68
CA ASP A 323 -4.89 -15.42 -5.63
C ASP A 323 -5.35 -15.70 -4.19
N LYS A 324 -4.56 -16.46 -3.43
CA LYS A 324 -4.81 -16.71 -2.00
C LYS A 324 -4.88 -15.39 -1.23
N TYR A 325 -3.91 -14.52 -1.41
CA TYR A 325 -3.82 -13.27 -0.66
C TYR A 325 -4.93 -12.28 -1.04
N VAL A 326 -5.24 -12.15 -2.33
CA VAL A 326 -6.38 -11.35 -2.81
C VAL A 326 -7.70 -11.85 -2.23
N ASN A 327 -7.89 -13.18 -2.15
CA ASN A 327 -9.12 -13.75 -1.59
C ASN A 327 -9.26 -13.41 -0.09
N ILE A 328 -8.22 -13.58 0.71
CA ILE A 328 -8.26 -13.21 2.13
C ILE A 328 -8.47 -11.69 2.31
N THR A 329 -7.84 -10.87 1.46
CA THR A 329 -8.05 -9.41 1.45
C THR A 329 -9.54 -9.08 1.26
N LYS A 330 -10.22 -9.73 0.31
CA LYS A 330 -11.67 -9.57 0.08
C LYS A 330 -12.51 -10.05 1.27
N GLU A 331 -12.11 -11.13 1.94
CA GLU A 331 -12.79 -11.62 3.14
C GLU A 331 -12.69 -10.59 4.29
N ILE A 332 -11.52 -9.99 4.50
CA ILE A 332 -11.31 -8.94 5.51
C ILE A 332 -12.11 -7.68 5.16
N GLN A 333 -12.09 -7.24 3.89
CA GLN A 333 -12.92 -6.12 3.43
C GLN A 333 -14.41 -6.39 3.71
N ALA A 334 -14.90 -7.60 3.42
CA ALA A 334 -16.28 -7.98 3.67
C ALA A 334 -16.61 -8.03 5.17
N ALA A 335 -15.66 -8.45 6.02
CA ALA A 335 -15.81 -8.45 7.47
C ALA A 335 -15.87 -7.01 8.02
N LEU A 336 -14.97 -6.12 7.58
CA LEU A 336 -14.98 -4.71 7.96
C LEU A 336 -16.29 -4.03 7.53
N ARG A 337 -16.78 -4.29 6.32
CA ARG A 337 -18.08 -3.79 5.85
C ARG A 337 -19.23 -4.21 6.77
N LYS A 338 -19.27 -5.49 7.18
CA LYS A 338 -20.29 -5.98 8.13
C LYS A 338 -20.15 -5.30 9.49
N ARG A 339 -18.93 -5.02 9.92
CA ARG A 339 -18.62 -4.34 11.15
C ARG A 339 -19.13 -2.90 11.12
N ILE A 340 -18.83 -2.12 10.09
CA ILE A 340 -19.35 -0.76 9.88
C ILE A 340 -20.89 -0.75 9.83
N ALA A 341 -21.51 -1.71 9.16
CA ALA A 341 -22.98 -1.77 9.06
C ALA A 341 -23.68 -1.98 10.41
N ARG A 342 -23.04 -2.63 11.39
CA ARG A 342 -23.64 -2.96 12.69
C ARG A 342 -23.33 -1.98 13.83
N VAL A 343 -22.41 -1.00 13.64
CA VAL A 343 -22.15 -0.01 14.68
C VAL A 343 -23.42 0.79 15.01
N ASP A 344 -23.66 1.07 16.27
CA ASP A 344 -24.90 1.71 16.75
C ASP A 344 -24.81 3.24 16.85
N TRP A 345 -23.61 3.78 16.79
CA TRP A 345 -23.34 5.20 16.97
C TRP A 345 -23.31 6.03 15.68
N MET A 346 -23.20 5.40 14.50
CA MET A 346 -23.27 6.06 13.20
C MET A 346 -24.72 6.13 12.69
N SER A 347 -25.09 7.26 12.11
CA SER A 347 -26.29 7.37 11.29
C SER A 347 -26.21 6.52 10.02
N GLU A 348 -27.35 6.13 9.47
CA GLU A 348 -27.42 5.37 8.21
C GLU A 348 -26.73 6.11 7.05
N THR A 349 -26.79 7.44 7.03
CA THR A 349 -26.11 8.25 6.01
C THR A 349 -24.59 8.06 6.07
N THR A 350 -23.99 8.19 7.25
CA THR A 350 -22.54 8.01 7.41
C THR A 350 -22.11 6.57 7.18
N LYS A 351 -22.90 5.58 7.66
CA LYS A 351 -22.65 4.15 7.37
C LYS A 351 -22.61 3.85 5.88
N ASN A 352 -23.61 4.34 5.13
CA ASN A 352 -23.68 4.12 3.70
C ASN A 352 -22.50 4.77 2.97
N ASN A 353 -22.09 5.98 3.34
CA ASN A 353 -20.92 6.64 2.79
C ASN A 353 -19.62 5.86 3.12
N ALA A 354 -19.48 5.37 4.36
CA ALA A 354 -18.32 4.57 4.77
C ALA A 354 -18.25 3.24 3.99
N ILE A 355 -19.37 2.53 3.87
CA ILE A 355 -19.46 1.29 3.10
C ILE A 355 -19.16 1.53 1.61
N ASP A 356 -19.67 2.64 1.07
CA ASP A 356 -19.42 3.01 -0.32
C ASP A 356 -17.93 3.34 -0.53
N LYS A 357 -17.29 4.07 0.40
CA LYS A 357 -15.85 4.33 0.38
C LYS A 357 -15.03 3.03 0.44
N LEU A 358 -15.36 2.11 1.34
CA LEU A 358 -14.70 0.82 1.46
C LEU A 358 -14.84 -0.02 0.18
N ASN A 359 -16.01 0.01 -0.47
CA ASN A 359 -16.25 -0.73 -1.72
C ASN A 359 -15.50 -0.13 -2.92
N HIS A 360 -15.17 1.16 -2.89
CA HIS A 360 -14.38 1.86 -3.92
C HIS A 360 -12.86 1.84 -3.63
N CYS A 361 -12.43 1.20 -2.53
CA CYS A 361 -11.01 1.11 -2.22
C CYS A 361 -10.32 0.17 -3.21
N HIS A 362 -9.31 0.69 -3.91
CA HIS A 362 -8.44 -0.12 -4.78
C HIS A 362 -7.51 -1.01 -3.95
N MET A 363 -7.30 -2.24 -4.40
CA MET A 363 -6.51 -3.23 -3.67
C MET A 363 -5.31 -3.65 -4.52
N ASN A 364 -4.16 -3.09 -4.21
CA ASN A 364 -2.87 -3.46 -4.78
C ASN A 364 -2.22 -4.52 -3.89
N VAL A 365 -2.26 -5.80 -4.27
CA VAL A 365 -1.80 -6.91 -3.43
C VAL A 365 -0.70 -7.69 -4.13
N ALA A 366 0.43 -7.82 -3.49
CA ALA A 366 1.61 -8.57 -3.90
C ALA A 366 2.35 -8.00 -5.12
N TYR A 367 1.70 -7.88 -6.28
CA TYR A 367 2.27 -7.34 -7.52
C TYR A 367 1.16 -6.97 -8.52
N PRO A 368 1.44 -6.14 -9.57
CA PRO A 368 0.45 -5.73 -10.57
C PRO A 368 -0.23 -6.91 -11.27
N ASP A 369 -1.48 -6.73 -11.69
CA ASP A 369 -2.22 -7.76 -12.42
C ASP A 369 -1.66 -7.97 -13.84
N THR A 370 -1.10 -6.92 -14.41
CA THR A 370 -0.53 -6.94 -15.77
C THR A 370 0.91 -6.41 -15.76
N TRP A 371 1.81 -7.14 -16.41
CA TRP A 371 3.16 -6.66 -16.69
C TRP A 371 3.26 -6.18 -18.14
N HIS A 372 3.60 -4.92 -18.34
CA HIS A 372 3.88 -4.32 -19.65
C HIS A 372 5.27 -4.75 -20.12
N LYS A 373 5.38 -5.99 -20.64
CA LYS A 373 6.67 -6.60 -21.02
C LYS A 373 7.40 -5.84 -22.11
N GLU A 374 6.68 -5.12 -22.95
CA GLU A 374 7.24 -4.24 -23.98
C GLU A 374 7.97 -3.01 -23.40
N CYS A 375 7.76 -2.73 -22.10
CA CYS A 375 8.47 -1.70 -21.34
C CYS A 375 9.59 -2.29 -20.46
N LEU A 376 9.97 -3.56 -20.66
CA LEU A 376 11.13 -4.19 -20.02
C LEU A 376 12.30 -4.18 -21.01
N PRO A 377 13.27 -3.25 -20.91
CA PRO A 377 14.36 -3.17 -21.85
C PRO A 377 15.39 -4.28 -21.60
N THR A 378 16.01 -4.81 -22.65
CA THR A 378 17.25 -5.56 -22.51
C THR A 378 18.39 -4.57 -22.29
N ILE A 379 19.15 -4.76 -21.22
CA ILE A 379 20.24 -3.86 -20.84
C ILE A 379 21.60 -4.54 -20.74
N THR A 380 21.66 -5.87 -20.89
CA THR A 380 22.91 -6.65 -20.84
C THR A 380 23.90 -6.33 -21.97
N ASP A 381 23.46 -5.76 -23.08
CA ASP A 381 24.30 -5.34 -24.19
C ASP A 381 24.77 -3.88 -24.13
N CYS A 382 24.30 -3.12 -23.13
CA CYS A 382 24.75 -1.75 -22.88
C CYS A 382 26.25 -1.74 -22.53
N LYS A 383 27.00 -0.82 -23.10
CA LYS A 383 28.43 -0.69 -22.85
C LYS A 383 28.77 0.32 -21.76
N THR A 384 27.86 1.24 -21.50
CA THR A 384 28.06 2.34 -20.55
C THR A 384 26.83 2.56 -19.68
N MET A 385 27.03 3.16 -18.52
CA MET A 385 25.91 3.57 -17.65
C MET A 385 24.97 4.57 -18.35
N VAL A 386 25.51 5.45 -19.19
CA VAL A 386 24.72 6.42 -19.98
C VAL A 386 23.76 5.71 -20.94
N GLU A 387 24.26 4.72 -21.68
CA GLU A 387 23.42 3.92 -22.60
C GLU A 387 22.32 3.19 -21.85
N MET A 388 22.67 2.56 -20.73
CA MET A 388 21.74 1.82 -19.89
C MET A 388 20.67 2.73 -19.28
N LEU A 389 21.08 3.85 -18.70
CA LEU A 389 20.16 4.83 -18.12
C LEU A 389 19.17 5.37 -19.16
N HIS A 390 19.67 5.70 -20.35
CA HIS A 390 18.83 6.15 -21.46
C HIS A 390 17.76 5.11 -21.82
N ARG A 391 18.12 3.83 -21.93
CA ARG A 391 17.16 2.76 -22.23
C ARG A 391 16.13 2.57 -21.12
N LEU A 392 16.55 2.62 -19.85
CA LEU A 392 15.66 2.51 -18.70
C LEU A 392 14.69 3.69 -18.67
N LYS A 393 15.18 4.93 -18.81
CA LYS A 393 14.33 6.13 -18.84
C LYS A 393 13.33 6.11 -20.00
N ALA A 394 13.74 5.70 -21.19
CA ALA A 394 12.84 5.57 -22.34
C ALA A 394 11.75 4.49 -22.09
N ALA A 395 12.11 3.37 -21.48
CA ALA A 395 11.15 2.34 -21.12
C ALA A 395 10.15 2.82 -20.05
N ASN A 396 10.62 3.52 -19.03
CA ASN A 396 9.78 4.11 -17.97
C ASN A 396 8.87 5.22 -18.52
N ALA A 397 9.38 6.07 -19.40
CA ALA A 397 8.57 7.11 -20.07
C ALA A 397 7.44 6.49 -20.93
N LEU A 398 7.76 5.43 -21.68
CA LEU A 398 6.76 4.67 -22.45
C LEU A 398 5.73 4.04 -21.54
N LEU A 399 6.16 3.45 -20.41
CA LEU A 399 5.27 2.86 -19.42
C LEU A 399 4.34 3.91 -18.82
N ALA A 400 4.87 5.05 -18.37
CA ALA A 400 4.07 6.15 -17.83
C ALA A 400 3.02 6.63 -18.84
N ALA A 401 3.40 6.81 -20.11
CA ALA A 401 2.46 7.19 -21.16
C ALA A 401 1.36 6.14 -21.39
N LYS A 402 1.68 4.85 -21.29
CA LYS A 402 0.71 3.75 -21.43
C LYS A 402 -0.26 3.64 -20.26
N LEU A 403 0.14 4.03 -19.05
CA LEU A 403 -0.73 4.01 -17.87
C LEU A 403 -1.80 5.11 -17.92
N VAL A 404 -1.61 6.16 -18.71
CA VAL A 404 -2.60 7.23 -18.86
C VAL A 404 -3.93 6.66 -19.40
N GLY A 405 -5.00 6.90 -18.67
CA GLY A 405 -6.35 6.40 -18.99
C GLY A 405 -6.66 5.00 -18.48
N THR A 406 -5.72 4.35 -17.78
CA THR A 406 -5.92 3.04 -17.11
C THR A 406 -6.27 3.20 -15.63
N ASP A 407 -6.57 2.09 -14.97
CA ASP A 407 -6.79 1.98 -13.53
C ASP A 407 -5.63 1.26 -12.81
N ASP A 408 -4.50 1.07 -13.48
CA ASP A 408 -3.33 0.35 -12.94
C ASP A 408 -2.50 1.22 -11.99
N LEU A 409 -3.05 1.47 -10.80
CA LEU A 409 -2.38 2.20 -9.74
C LEU A 409 -1.13 1.49 -9.20
N PHE A 410 -1.12 0.15 -9.23
CA PHE A 410 0.03 -0.57 -8.67
C PHE A 410 1.28 -0.36 -9.52
N THR A 411 1.15 -0.43 -10.84
CA THR A 411 2.29 -0.16 -11.74
C THR A 411 2.77 1.29 -11.61
N ASP A 412 1.86 2.26 -11.50
CA ASP A 412 2.21 3.67 -11.25
C ASP A 412 3.02 3.82 -9.95
N MET A 413 2.60 3.17 -8.87
CA MET A 413 3.33 3.20 -7.60
C MET A 413 4.72 2.59 -7.69
N LEU A 414 4.91 1.48 -8.45
CA LEU A 414 6.23 0.87 -8.62
C LEU A 414 7.24 1.80 -9.30
N MET A 415 6.77 2.77 -10.07
CA MET A 415 7.61 3.76 -10.75
C MET A 415 7.96 4.96 -9.86
N SER A 416 7.35 5.06 -8.69
CA SER A 416 7.54 6.17 -7.76
C SER A 416 8.68 5.93 -6.76
N SER A 417 8.94 6.92 -5.93
CA SER A 417 9.82 6.79 -4.77
C SER A 417 9.21 7.49 -3.56
N MET A 418 9.58 7.03 -2.38
CA MET A 418 9.30 7.70 -1.11
C MET A 418 10.57 8.41 -0.64
N GLN A 419 10.46 9.33 0.31
CA GLN A 419 11.61 9.97 0.93
C GLN A 419 11.92 9.33 2.29
N SER A 420 13.18 9.03 2.54
CA SER A 420 13.65 8.66 3.87
C SER A 420 13.66 9.86 4.81
N SER A 421 13.81 9.62 6.11
CA SER A 421 13.99 10.68 7.11
C SER A 421 15.20 11.60 6.83
N ASN A 422 16.18 11.12 6.07
CA ASN A 422 17.37 11.86 5.66
C ASN A 422 17.22 12.54 4.28
N GLY A 423 16.05 12.42 3.64
CA GLY A 423 15.77 12.96 2.32
C GLY A 423 16.28 12.09 1.14
N ASP A 424 16.96 10.97 1.39
CA ASP A 424 17.36 10.03 0.34
C ASP A 424 16.10 9.35 -0.24
N PRO A 425 15.99 9.16 -1.57
CA PRO A 425 14.85 8.47 -2.16
C PRO A 425 14.87 6.98 -1.84
N ILE A 426 13.71 6.45 -1.44
CA ILE A 426 13.46 5.02 -1.22
C ILE A 426 12.64 4.50 -2.40
N PRO A 427 13.11 3.48 -3.14
CA PRO A 427 12.32 2.86 -4.21
C PRO A 427 10.97 2.34 -3.69
N SER A 428 9.88 2.64 -4.40
CA SER A 428 8.56 2.06 -4.13
C SER A 428 8.32 0.76 -4.91
N ASP A 429 9.39 0.06 -5.27
CA ASP A 429 9.33 -1.22 -5.98
C ASP A 429 8.99 -2.40 -5.04
N LEU A 430 8.89 -3.62 -5.58
CA LEU A 430 8.53 -4.80 -4.80
C LEU A 430 9.57 -5.21 -3.73
N THR A 431 10.70 -4.51 -3.64
CA THR A 431 11.68 -4.72 -2.55
C THR A 431 11.28 -3.97 -1.27
N LEU A 432 10.33 -3.04 -1.34
CA LEU A 432 9.87 -2.28 -0.20
C LEU A 432 9.19 -3.19 0.83
N VAL A 433 9.57 -3.05 2.10
CA VAL A 433 8.96 -3.75 3.23
C VAL A 433 7.97 -2.80 3.89
N ASN A 434 6.76 -2.77 3.36
CA ASN A 434 5.70 -1.89 3.84
C ASN A 434 4.31 -2.40 3.41
N ALA A 435 3.29 -1.84 4.04
CA ALA A 435 1.92 -1.76 3.56
C ALA A 435 1.47 -0.31 3.74
N LEU A 436 0.54 0.18 2.95
CA LEU A 436 0.09 1.56 3.06
C LEU A 436 -1.34 1.75 2.51
N TYR A 437 -2.05 2.69 3.12
CA TYR A 437 -3.27 3.27 2.58
C TYR A 437 -2.97 4.66 2.00
N MET A 438 -3.44 4.92 0.79
CA MET A 438 -3.28 6.22 0.13
C MET A 438 -4.62 6.95 0.06
N PRO A 439 -4.83 7.99 0.88
CA PRO A 439 -6.11 8.71 0.92
C PRO A 439 -6.47 9.38 -0.39
N SER A 440 -5.49 9.92 -1.12
CA SER A 440 -5.70 10.70 -2.36
C SER A 440 -6.24 9.90 -3.54
N ASN A 441 -6.16 8.58 -3.49
CA ASN A 441 -6.74 7.67 -4.50
C ASN A 441 -7.58 6.54 -3.89
N ASN A 442 -7.79 6.56 -2.57
CA ASN A 442 -8.54 5.56 -1.82
C ASN A 442 -8.07 4.13 -2.16
N SER A 443 -6.78 3.87 -2.01
CA SER A 443 -6.20 2.55 -2.27
C SER A 443 -5.40 2.01 -1.09
N ILE A 444 -5.34 0.67 -0.97
CA ILE A 444 -4.35 -0.02 -0.16
C ILE A 444 -3.30 -0.65 -1.05
N THR A 445 -2.05 -0.67 -0.59
CA THR A 445 -0.96 -1.40 -1.25
C THR A 445 -0.23 -2.27 -0.24
N ILE A 446 -0.18 -3.57 -0.52
CA ILE A 446 0.46 -4.58 0.31
C ILE A 446 1.65 -5.14 -0.46
N TYR A 447 2.84 -4.73 -0.06
CA TYR A 447 4.08 -5.18 -0.70
C TYR A 447 4.41 -6.64 -0.35
N PRO A 448 5.11 -7.37 -1.23
CA PRO A 448 5.35 -8.81 -1.06
C PRO A 448 6.06 -9.20 0.23
N ALA A 449 6.94 -8.36 0.75
CA ALA A 449 7.66 -8.63 1.99
C ALA A 449 6.73 -8.88 3.18
N MET A 450 5.56 -8.25 3.19
CA MET A 450 4.51 -8.45 4.21
C MET A 450 3.79 -9.80 4.06
N LEU A 451 3.94 -10.46 2.92
CA LEU A 451 3.24 -11.68 2.51
C LEU A 451 4.21 -12.87 2.35
N LEU A 452 5.50 -12.67 2.58
CA LEU A 452 6.55 -13.68 2.45
C LEU A 452 7.17 -14.01 3.81
N PRO A 453 7.85 -15.15 3.94
CA PRO A 453 8.65 -15.45 5.14
C PRO A 453 9.70 -14.34 5.41
N PRO A 454 9.99 -14.00 6.67
CA PRO A 454 9.53 -14.69 7.89
C PRO A 454 8.18 -14.22 8.45
N LEU A 455 7.57 -13.13 7.95
CA LEU A 455 6.28 -12.65 8.50
C LEU A 455 5.16 -13.65 8.22
N MET A 456 5.04 -14.11 6.97
CA MET A 456 4.15 -15.22 6.63
C MET A 456 4.92 -16.52 6.75
N PRO A 457 4.58 -17.42 7.67
CA PRO A 457 5.27 -18.69 7.81
C PRO A 457 5.32 -19.51 6.53
N SER A 458 6.42 -20.21 6.30
CA SER A 458 6.61 -21.06 5.12
C SER A 458 5.75 -22.32 5.17
N GLY A 459 5.31 -22.78 3.99
CA GLY A 459 4.60 -24.05 3.86
C GLY A 459 3.13 -24.00 4.26
N ASN A 460 2.55 -25.16 4.47
CA ASN A 460 1.16 -25.31 4.91
C ASN A 460 1.10 -25.21 6.44
N VAL A 461 0.76 -24.04 6.93
CA VAL A 461 0.57 -23.77 8.36
C VAL A 461 -0.88 -23.41 8.65
N SER A 462 -1.26 -23.48 9.94
CA SER A 462 -2.60 -23.10 10.40
C SER A 462 -3.07 -21.76 9.77
N GLU A 463 -4.30 -21.73 9.27
CA GLU A 463 -4.90 -20.51 8.71
C GLU A 463 -4.91 -19.34 9.72
N ALA A 464 -4.92 -19.64 11.03
CA ALA A 464 -4.77 -18.65 12.10
C ALA A 464 -3.57 -17.72 11.88
N CYS A 465 -2.42 -18.27 11.45
CA CYS A 465 -1.22 -17.49 11.17
C CYS A 465 -1.42 -16.54 9.99
N SER A 466 -2.06 -17.00 8.91
CA SER A 466 -2.34 -16.15 7.75
C SER A 466 -3.26 -14.99 8.11
N TYR A 467 -4.38 -15.25 8.79
CA TYR A 467 -5.32 -14.19 9.20
C TYR A 467 -4.70 -13.24 10.22
N ALA A 468 -3.78 -13.70 11.08
CA ALA A 468 -3.07 -12.84 12.01
C ALA A 468 -2.11 -11.88 11.29
N VAL A 469 -1.35 -12.33 10.28
CA VAL A 469 -0.52 -11.44 9.44
C VAL A 469 -1.41 -10.48 8.65
N PHE A 470 -2.55 -10.94 8.16
CA PHE A 470 -3.50 -10.11 7.41
C PHE A 470 -4.27 -9.09 8.25
N THR A 471 -4.04 -9.02 9.58
CA THR A 471 -4.43 -7.84 10.38
C THR A 471 -3.84 -6.55 9.81
N ILE A 472 -2.66 -6.62 9.16
CA ILE A 472 -2.04 -5.50 8.44
C ILE A 472 -2.95 -5.01 7.30
N ILE A 473 -3.56 -5.92 6.53
CA ILE A 473 -4.50 -5.54 5.46
C ILE A 473 -5.73 -4.83 6.03
N GLY A 474 -6.26 -5.35 7.12
CA GLY A 474 -7.37 -4.70 7.83
C GLY A 474 -6.98 -3.34 8.38
N HIS A 475 -5.74 -3.18 8.85
CA HIS A 475 -5.14 -1.93 9.28
C HIS A 475 -5.15 -0.91 8.13
N GLU A 476 -4.66 -1.26 6.95
CA GLU A 476 -4.67 -0.36 5.79
C GLU A 476 -6.10 0.04 5.38
N PHE A 477 -7.04 -0.89 5.33
CA PHE A 477 -8.44 -0.54 5.09
C PHE A 477 -8.99 0.43 6.14
N THR A 478 -8.60 0.25 7.41
CA THR A 478 -9.09 1.07 8.52
C THR A 478 -8.53 2.48 8.49
N HIS A 479 -7.34 2.70 7.91
CA HIS A 479 -6.82 4.04 7.64
C HIS A 479 -7.76 4.89 6.77
N GLY A 480 -8.61 4.28 5.95
CA GLY A 480 -9.67 5.00 5.24
C GLY A 480 -10.69 5.68 6.16
N PHE A 481 -10.71 5.31 7.45
CA PHE A 481 -11.73 5.69 8.44
C PHE A 481 -11.13 6.17 9.76
N ASP A 482 -9.83 6.30 9.89
CA ASP A 482 -9.15 6.88 11.04
C ASP A 482 -9.35 8.41 11.10
N ASN A 483 -8.71 9.09 12.03
CA ASN A 483 -8.85 10.53 12.21
C ASN A 483 -8.39 11.37 11.01
N ASN A 484 -7.51 10.83 10.16
CA ASN A 484 -7.01 11.48 8.94
C ASN A 484 -7.79 11.02 7.71
N GLY A 485 -7.89 9.71 7.49
CA GLY A 485 -8.58 9.15 6.32
C GLY A 485 -10.07 9.47 6.28
N ALA A 486 -10.69 9.67 7.45
CA ALA A 486 -12.08 10.13 7.55
C ALA A 486 -12.37 11.49 6.88
N GLU A 487 -11.35 12.28 6.57
CA GLU A 487 -11.48 13.57 5.89
C GLU A 487 -11.52 13.45 4.36
N TRP A 488 -11.28 12.26 3.82
CA TRP A 488 -11.21 11.97 2.38
C TRP A 488 -12.40 11.14 1.94
N ASP A 489 -13.01 11.51 0.80
CA ASP A 489 -14.13 10.75 0.24
C ASP A 489 -13.67 9.51 -0.55
N LYS A 490 -14.62 8.76 -1.09
CA LYS A 490 -14.39 7.53 -1.85
C LYS A 490 -13.56 7.70 -3.13
N TYR A 491 -13.42 8.91 -3.64
CA TYR A 491 -12.64 9.25 -4.84
C TYR A 491 -11.30 9.89 -4.52
N GLY A 492 -10.91 9.96 -3.23
CA GLY A 492 -9.68 10.60 -2.79
C GLY A 492 -9.74 12.12 -2.80
N ALA A 493 -10.93 12.72 -2.72
CA ALA A 493 -11.06 14.15 -2.53
C ALA A 493 -11.14 14.49 -1.03
N HIS A 494 -10.42 15.52 -0.61
CA HIS A 494 -10.51 16.04 0.77
C HIS A 494 -11.87 16.72 0.96
N LYS A 495 -12.85 15.97 1.45
CA LYS A 495 -14.24 16.39 1.54
C LYS A 495 -14.93 15.71 2.72
N ASN A 496 -15.56 16.52 3.58
CA ASN A 496 -16.37 15.98 4.66
C ASN A 496 -17.59 15.20 4.13
N TRP A 497 -17.72 13.95 4.54
CA TRP A 497 -18.82 13.05 4.22
C TRP A 497 -19.56 12.53 5.47
N TRP A 498 -19.16 13.02 6.65
CA TRP A 498 -19.75 12.70 7.95
C TRP A 498 -20.88 13.66 8.33
N THR A 499 -21.86 13.20 9.09
CA THR A 499 -22.72 14.13 9.82
C THR A 499 -21.95 14.72 11.01
N VAL A 500 -22.34 15.91 11.47
CA VAL A 500 -21.68 16.53 12.64
C VAL A 500 -21.80 15.67 13.89
N ALA A 501 -22.97 15.05 14.11
CA ALA A 501 -23.20 14.18 15.26
C ALA A 501 -22.31 12.93 15.22
N ASP A 502 -22.18 12.29 14.06
CA ASP A 502 -21.33 11.11 13.91
C ASP A 502 -19.85 11.43 14.09
N ARG A 503 -19.40 12.61 13.62
CA ARG A 503 -18.03 13.07 13.85
C ARG A 503 -17.75 13.25 15.35
N MET A 504 -18.65 13.85 16.09
CA MET A 504 -18.53 14.00 17.56
C MET A 504 -18.50 12.64 18.27
N ASN A 505 -19.36 11.71 17.87
CA ASN A 505 -19.38 10.35 18.42
C ASN A 505 -18.07 9.60 18.14
N PHE A 506 -17.48 9.76 16.96
CA PHE A 506 -16.19 9.20 16.61
C PHE A 506 -15.07 9.77 17.49
N GLU A 507 -15.06 11.09 17.70
CA GLU A 507 -14.05 11.76 18.54
C GLU A 507 -14.14 11.32 20.01
N GLU A 508 -15.36 11.17 20.55
CA GLU A 508 -15.57 10.65 21.90
C GLU A 508 -15.03 9.22 22.08
N ARG A 509 -15.30 8.33 21.11
CA ARG A 509 -14.81 6.94 21.13
C ARG A 509 -13.30 6.86 20.96
N SER A 510 -12.75 7.69 20.09
CA SER A 510 -11.31 7.81 19.87
C SER A 510 -10.59 8.29 21.12
N ALA A 511 -11.20 9.17 21.94
CA ALA A 511 -10.64 9.62 23.21
C ALA A 511 -10.49 8.49 24.24
N ASN A 512 -11.34 7.46 24.20
CA ASN A 512 -11.16 6.26 25.03
C ASN A 512 -9.89 5.49 24.63
N LEU A 513 -9.62 5.39 23.33
CA LEU A 513 -8.40 4.73 22.82
C LEU A 513 -7.15 5.53 23.21
N VAL A 514 -7.16 6.85 23.04
CA VAL A 514 -6.09 7.75 23.53
C VAL A 514 -5.82 7.51 25.02
N SER A 515 -6.89 7.49 25.83
CA SER A 515 -6.77 7.29 27.27
C SER A 515 -6.20 5.91 27.63
N THR A 516 -6.52 4.88 26.84
CA THR A 516 -5.99 3.53 27.02
C THR A 516 -4.49 3.49 26.77
N PHE A 517 -4.05 4.02 25.61
CA PHE A 517 -2.63 3.99 25.26
C PHE A 517 -1.77 4.89 26.17
N ASN A 518 -2.30 6.01 26.66
CA ASN A 518 -1.60 6.85 27.66
C ASN A 518 -1.33 6.16 29.01
N LEU A 519 -1.92 4.99 29.26
CA LEU A 519 -1.67 4.18 30.47
C LEU A 519 -0.64 3.08 30.24
N LEU A 520 -0.18 2.89 29.00
CA LEU A 520 0.75 1.82 28.63
C LEU A 520 2.19 2.35 28.57
N GLU A 521 3.07 1.74 29.35
CA GLU A 521 4.52 1.99 29.27
C GLU A 521 5.09 1.38 28.00
N LEU A 522 6.00 2.11 27.31
CA LEU A 522 6.61 1.66 26.07
C LEU A 522 7.42 0.37 26.29
N ASP A 523 8.35 0.44 27.23
CA ASP A 523 9.21 -0.67 27.62
C ASP A 523 9.59 -0.50 29.10
N PRO A 524 8.87 -1.15 30.03
CA PRO A 524 9.08 -0.96 31.46
C PRO A 524 10.44 -1.47 31.95
N GLU A 525 11.12 -2.34 31.22
CA GLU A 525 12.45 -2.85 31.58
C GLU A 525 13.55 -1.85 31.16
N ARG A 526 13.36 -1.19 30.03
CA ARG A 526 14.36 -0.28 29.42
C ARG A 526 14.21 1.17 29.89
N ASP A 527 13.00 1.68 29.91
CA ASP A 527 12.68 3.05 30.31
C ASP A 527 11.41 3.09 31.16
N PRO A 528 11.50 2.72 32.43
CA PRO A 528 10.34 2.67 33.31
C PRO A 528 9.71 4.05 33.47
N LEU A 529 8.37 4.10 33.55
CA LEU A 529 7.55 5.30 33.64
C LEU A 529 7.52 6.17 32.38
N PHE A 530 8.03 5.70 31.25
CA PHE A 530 7.81 6.37 29.97
C PHE A 530 6.57 5.78 29.26
N PHE A 531 5.51 6.60 29.21
CA PHE A 531 4.21 6.19 28.67
C PHE A 531 4.03 6.59 27.22
N CYS A 532 3.17 5.85 26.53
CA CYS A 532 2.80 6.16 25.14
C CYS A 532 2.10 7.53 25.04
N ASP A 533 2.38 8.26 23.98
CA ASP A 533 1.57 9.39 23.56
C ASP A 533 0.41 8.89 22.68
N GLY A 534 -0.70 8.51 23.33
CA GLY A 534 -1.87 7.96 22.64
C GLY A 534 -2.55 8.95 21.68
N LYS A 535 -2.27 10.27 21.78
CA LYS A 535 -2.77 11.26 20.83
C LYS A 535 -1.93 11.28 19.55
N ARG A 536 -0.61 11.23 19.67
CA ARG A 536 0.30 11.16 18.52
C ARG A 536 0.09 9.87 17.73
N THR A 537 -0.13 8.75 18.43
CA THR A 537 -0.28 7.42 17.83
C THR A 537 -1.74 7.06 17.50
N LEU A 538 -2.70 8.00 17.60
CA LEU A 538 -4.12 7.71 17.51
C LEU A 538 -4.54 7.07 16.19
N GLY A 539 -4.08 7.60 15.05
CA GLY A 539 -4.43 7.07 13.72
C GLY A 539 -4.04 5.62 13.59
N GLU A 540 -2.80 5.31 13.96
CA GLU A 540 -2.24 3.96 13.94
C GLU A 540 -2.96 3.02 14.92
N ASN A 541 -3.29 3.49 16.11
CA ASN A 541 -4.01 2.69 17.10
C ASN A 541 -5.45 2.38 16.67
N ILE A 542 -6.12 3.31 15.96
CA ILE A 542 -7.44 3.07 15.36
C ILE A 542 -7.33 2.03 14.25
N ALA A 543 -6.30 2.15 13.40
CA ALA A 543 -6.05 1.24 12.29
C ALA A 543 -5.72 -0.18 12.80
N ASP A 544 -4.86 -0.30 13.82
CA ASP A 544 -4.54 -1.58 14.46
C ASP A 544 -5.77 -2.27 15.05
N LEU A 545 -6.57 -1.53 15.82
CA LEU A 545 -7.77 -2.10 16.45
C LEU A 545 -8.80 -2.52 15.40
N GLY A 546 -9.06 -1.67 14.40
CA GLY A 546 -10.01 -1.96 13.34
C GLY A 546 -9.54 -3.12 12.46
N GLY A 547 -8.26 -3.13 12.10
CA GLY A 547 -7.64 -4.19 11.30
C GLY A 547 -7.65 -5.54 12.01
N PHE A 548 -7.27 -5.56 13.28
CA PHE A 548 -7.33 -6.76 14.10
C PHE A 548 -8.76 -7.32 14.18
N LEU A 549 -9.73 -6.45 14.48
CA LEU A 549 -11.13 -6.87 14.63
C LEU A 549 -11.73 -7.34 13.29
N ALA A 550 -11.38 -6.73 12.15
CA ALA A 550 -11.83 -7.16 10.84
C ALA A 550 -11.25 -8.53 10.45
N ALA A 551 -9.96 -8.75 10.69
CA ALA A 551 -9.30 -10.02 10.44
C ALA A 551 -9.82 -11.13 11.38
N LEU A 552 -10.05 -10.83 12.65
CA LEU A 552 -10.67 -11.75 13.62
C LEU A 552 -12.08 -12.16 13.18
N ASP A 553 -12.92 -11.21 12.76
CA ASP A 553 -14.27 -11.51 12.26
C ASP A 553 -14.22 -12.37 10.99
N ALA A 554 -13.30 -12.08 10.05
CA ALA A 554 -13.09 -12.88 8.85
C ALA A 554 -12.67 -14.32 9.21
N TYR A 555 -11.71 -14.46 10.13
CA TYR A 555 -11.28 -15.77 10.60
C TYR A 555 -12.37 -16.54 11.33
N GLN A 556 -13.16 -15.88 12.17
CA GLN A 556 -14.31 -16.51 12.83
C GLN A 556 -15.33 -17.03 11.83
N MET A 557 -15.64 -16.26 10.77
CA MET A 557 -16.52 -16.72 9.69
C MET A 557 -15.92 -17.94 8.96
N ARG A 558 -14.61 -17.98 8.77
CA ARG A 558 -13.89 -19.11 8.18
C ARG A 558 -14.00 -20.36 9.06
N LEU A 559 -13.81 -20.21 10.37
CA LEU A 559 -13.98 -21.32 11.34
C LEU A 559 -15.42 -21.86 11.35
N ASP A 560 -16.41 -20.97 11.25
CA ASP A 560 -17.83 -21.37 11.16
C ASP A 560 -18.11 -22.20 9.89
N GLN A 561 -17.56 -21.77 8.75
CA GLN A 561 -17.68 -22.51 7.48
C GLN A 561 -17.00 -23.88 7.53
N GLN A 562 -15.93 -24.02 8.29
CA GLN A 562 -15.19 -25.27 8.47
C GLN A 562 -15.78 -26.15 9.58
N GLY A 563 -16.77 -25.69 10.33
CA GLY A 563 -17.46 -26.45 11.37
C GLY A 563 -16.71 -26.55 12.70
N PHE A 564 -15.79 -25.62 12.99
CA PHE A 564 -15.14 -25.54 14.31
C PHE A 564 -16.10 -25.05 15.37
N THR A 565 -16.19 -25.76 16.49
CA THR A 565 -17.08 -25.47 17.61
C THR A 565 -16.39 -25.70 18.96
N GLY A 566 -16.98 -25.20 20.05
CA GLY A 566 -16.52 -25.45 21.42
C GLY A 566 -15.03 -25.13 21.64
N GLU A 567 -14.31 -26.03 22.31
CA GLU A 567 -12.90 -25.77 22.67
C GLU A 567 -11.97 -25.80 21.46
N THR A 568 -12.25 -26.62 20.45
CA THR A 568 -11.41 -26.64 19.24
C THR A 568 -11.46 -25.29 18.49
N ARG A 569 -12.62 -24.62 18.51
CA ARG A 569 -12.74 -23.23 18.01
C ARG A 569 -11.93 -22.25 18.86
N ASN A 570 -11.98 -22.38 20.19
CA ASN A 570 -11.22 -21.52 21.09
C ASN A 570 -9.72 -21.70 20.90
N GLU A 571 -9.24 -22.93 20.65
CA GLU A 571 -7.84 -23.21 20.31
C GLU A 571 -7.41 -22.50 19.04
N GLN A 572 -8.24 -22.49 17.99
CA GLN A 572 -7.95 -21.76 16.75
C GLN A 572 -7.91 -20.25 16.99
N LEU A 573 -8.81 -19.71 17.80
CA LEU A 573 -8.79 -18.31 18.16
C LEU A 573 -7.54 -17.95 18.98
N ARG A 574 -7.12 -18.80 19.95
CA ARG A 574 -5.85 -18.58 20.66
C ARG A 574 -4.66 -18.54 19.70
N LYS A 575 -4.58 -19.46 18.74
CA LYS A 575 -3.52 -19.44 17.71
C LYS A 575 -3.52 -18.12 16.92
N PHE A 576 -4.68 -17.58 16.56
CA PHE A 576 -4.79 -16.29 15.89
C PHE A 576 -4.24 -15.15 16.76
N TYR A 577 -4.67 -15.04 18.04
CA TYR A 577 -4.19 -14.00 18.95
C TYR A 577 -2.68 -14.08 19.19
N GLU A 578 -2.16 -15.27 19.39
CA GLU A 578 -0.73 -15.52 19.63
C GLU A 578 0.11 -15.23 18.38
N SER A 579 -0.37 -15.60 17.18
CA SER A 579 0.28 -15.26 15.91
C SER A 579 0.29 -13.74 15.67
N TYR A 580 -0.78 -13.03 16.05
CA TYR A 580 -0.79 -11.56 16.01
C TYR A 580 0.25 -10.96 16.96
N ALA A 581 0.37 -11.47 18.18
CA ALA A 581 1.40 -11.01 19.10
C ALA A 581 2.83 -11.30 18.57
N HIS A 582 2.99 -12.41 17.87
CA HIS A 582 4.28 -12.79 17.28
C HIS A 582 4.66 -11.90 16.09
N LEU A 583 3.71 -11.43 15.30
CA LEU A 583 3.93 -10.45 14.22
C LEU A 583 4.67 -9.19 14.73
N TRP A 584 4.36 -8.75 15.95
CA TRP A 584 4.94 -7.57 16.59
C TRP A 584 6.10 -7.91 17.55
N CYS A 585 6.64 -9.13 17.50
CA CYS A 585 7.81 -9.54 18.27
C CYS A 585 9.06 -8.84 17.73
N ILE A 586 9.38 -7.68 18.29
CA ILE A 586 10.49 -6.83 17.85
C ILE A 586 11.34 -6.44 19.05
N GLN A 587 12.66 -6.60 18.92
CA GLN A 587 13.65 -6.09 19.83
C GLN A 587 14.32 -4.86 19.21
N TYR A 588 13.96 -3.68 19.68
CA TYR A 588 14.39 -2.42 19.09
C TYR A 588 15.82 -2.04 19.48
N GLY A 589 16.65 -1.70 18.48
CA GLY A 589 17.90 -0.98 18.69
C GLY A 589 17.68 0.40 19.28
N GLU A 590 18.71 1.00 19.89
CA GLU A 590 18.57 2.26 20.63
C GLU A 590 18.02 3.41 19.77
N ASN A 591 18.55 3.59 18.57
CA ASN A 591 18.12 4.68 17.70
C ASN A 591 16.66 4.52 17.24
N THR A 592 16.23 3.31 16.91
CA THR A 592 14.83 3.05 16.54
C THR A 592 13.90 3.26 17.74
N PHE A 593 14.32 2.83 18.94
CA PHE A 593 13.55 3.03 20.16
C PHE A 593 13.32 4.52 20.47
N GLU A 594 14.38 5.36 20.36
CA GLU A 594 14.26 6.81 20.56
C GLU A 594 13.36 7.49 19.51
N ILE A 595 13.37 7.03 18.25
CA ILE A 595 12.44 7.51 17.22
C ILE A 595 10.99 7.19 17.59
N LEU A 596 10.68 5.94 17.95
CA LEU A 596 9.35 5.52 18.39
C LEU A 596 8.89 6.31 19.62
N LYS A 597 9.78 6.55 20.54
CA LYS A 597 9.51 7.27 21.78
C LYS A 597 9.07 8.71 21.53
N HIS A 598 9.69 9.42 20.59
CA HIS A 598 9.55 10.86 20.45
C HIS A 598 8.91 11.34 19.14
N ASN A 599 9.08 10.64 18.04
CA ASN A 599 8.77 11.15 16.70
C ASN A 599 7.84 10.30 15.88
N ASP A 600 7.81 8.97 16.09
CA ASP A 600 7.01 8.05 15.26
C ASP A 600 5.52 8.14 15.63
N VAL A 601 4.66 8.01 14.63
CA VAL A 601 3.20 7.92 14.80
C VAL A 601 2.73 6.51 15.17
N HIS A 602 3.61 5.51 15.04
CA HIS A 602 3.32 4.13 15.45
C HIS A 602 3.66 3.91 16.93
N ALA A 603 2.82 3.16 17.61
CA ALA A 603 3.14 2.68 18.93
C ALA A 603 4.20 1.57 18.88
N HIS A 604 4.94 1.38 19.97
CA HIS A 604 5.87 0.26 20.16
C HIS A 604 5.14 -1.09 19.99
N GLY A 605 5.82 -2.12 19.43
CA GLY A 605 5.22 -3.43 19.16
C GLY A 605 4.48 -4.06 20.35
N ARG A 606 5.05 -3.94 21.57
CA ARG A 606 4.39 -4.35 22.82
C ARG A 606 3.01 -3.69 22.99
N LEU A 607 2.90 -2.41 22.65
CA LEU A 607 1.66 -1.65 22.83
C LEU A 607 0.67 -1.92 21.70
N ARG A 608 1.15 -2.16 20.47
CA ARG A 608 0.31 -2.60 19.36
C ARG A 608 -0.39 -3.93 19.68
N VAL A 609 0.26 -4.81 20.45
CA VAL A 609 -0.34 -6.05 20.96
C VAL A 609 -1.25 -5.78 22.16
N ASN A 610 -0.69 -5.28 23.27
CA ASN A 610 -1.40 -5.15 24.53
C ASN A 610 -2.58 -4.18 24.44
N GLY A 611 -2.40 -3.02 23.77
CA GLY A 611 -3.42 -2.01 23.57
C GLY A 611 -4.60 -2.49 22.70
N VAL A 612 -4.35 -3.37 21.75
CA VAL A 612 -5.40 -3.96 20.90
C VAL A 612 -6.17 -5.04 21.65
N VAL A 613 -5.47 -6.02 22.26
CA VAL A 613 -6.17 -7.16 22.88
C VAL A 613 -7.03 -6.74 24.07
N MET A 614 -6.60 -5.73 24.87
CA MET A 614 -7.40 -5.24 25.99
C MET A 614 -8.68 -4.50 25.57
N ASN A 615 -8.82 -4.15 24.31
CA ASN A 615 -10.04 -3.61 23.71
C ASN A 615 -10.90 -4.67 22.98
N THR A 616 -10.56 -5.98 23.11
CA THR A 616 -11.21 -7.06 22.37
C THR A 616 -11.90 -8.04 23.32
N ASP A 617 -13.24 -8.11 23.31
CA ASP A 617 -14.04 -8.86 24.28
C ASP A 617 -13.71 -10.36 24.34
N SER A 618 -13.48 -11.02 23.21
CA SER A 618 -13.18 -12.46 23.16
C SER A 618 -11.87 -12.84 23.85
N TRP A 619 -10.89 -11.94 23.90
CA TRP A 619 -9.63 -12.18 24.59
C TRP A 619 -9.80 -12.43 26.09
N TYR A 620 -10.69 -11.68 26.74
CA TYR A 620 -10.98 -11.85 28.17
C TYR A 620 -11.47 -13.26 28.51
N ASN A 621 -12.32 -13.81 27.64
CA ASN A 621 -12.86 -15.17 27.82
C ASN A 621 -11.82 -16.25 27.48
N LEU A 622 -11.06 -16.06 26.40
CA LEU A 622 -10.05 -17.04 25.94
C LEU A 622 -8.91 -17.22 26.94
N TYR A 623 -8.53 -16.16 27.66
CA TYR A 623 -7.39 -16.15 28.57
C TYR A 623 -7.77 -15.93 30.04
N ASN A 624 -9.06 -15.98 30.39
CA ASN A 624 -9.60 -15.81 31.74
C ASN A 624 -9.16 -14.50 32.43
N VAL A 625 -9.06 -13.41 31.63
CA VAL A 625 -8.62 -12.11 32.13
C VAL A 625 -9.73 -11.42 32.93
N ASN A 626 -9.39 -10.96 34.13
CA ASN A 626 -10.32 -10.31 35.07
C ASN A 626 -9.65 -9.13 35.78
N GLN A 627 -10.39 -8.46 36.66
CA GLN A 627 -9.97 -7.23 37.32
C GLN A 627 -8.67 -7.29 38.15
N ASN A 628 -8.12 -8.48 38.39
CA ASN A 628 -6.86 -8.66 39.11
C ASN A 628 -5.62 -8.60 38.20
N HIS A 629 -5.82 -8.51 36.87
CA HIS A 629 -4.74 -8.48 35.89
C HIS A 629 -4.46 -7.06 35.40
N LEU A 630 -3.20 -6.77 35.05
CA LEU A 630 -2.73 -5.43 34.71
C LEU A 630 -3.42 -4.84 33.45
N LEU A 631 -3.66 -5.69 32.44
CA LEU A 631 -4.31 -5.29 31.19
C LEU A 631 -5.85 -5.31 31.25
N TYR A 632 -6.46 -5.53 32.46
CA TYR A 632 -7.90 -5.52 32.58
C TYR A 632 -8.48 -4.13 32.34
N LEU A 633 -9.32 -4.01 31.31
CA LEU A 633 -10.08 -2.80 31.02
C LEU A 633 -11.58 -3.08 31.15
N PRO A 634 -12.30 -2.37 32.04
CA PRO A 634 -13.77 -2.52 32.15
C PRO A 634 -14.43 -2.27 30.79
N ALA A 635 -15.47 -3.06 30.44
CA ALA A 635 -16.14 -2.99 29.15
C ALA A 635 -16.52 -1.56 28.71
N LYS A 636 -17.04 -0.74 29.64
CA LYS A 636 -17.42 0.67 29.40
C LYS A 636 -16.24 1.59 29.02
N ARG A 637 -15.00 1.17 29.24
CA ARG A 637 -13.78 1.92 28.89
C ARG A 637 -13.12 1.40 27.62
N ARG A 638 -13.57 0.24 27.09
CA ARG A 638 -13.04 -0.29 25.83
C ARG A 638 -13.45 0.61 24.66
N ALA A 639 -12.57 0.74 23.71
CA ALA A 639 -12.79 1.57 22.53
C ALA A 639 -13.63 0.80 21.49
N TYR A 640 -14.93 0.97 21.52
CA TYR A 640 -15.85 0.43 20.50
C TYR A 640 -16.02 1.44 19.36
N ILE A 641 -14.99 1.56 18.52
CA ILE A 641 -15.03 2.43 17.34
C ILE A 641 -15.71 1.69 16.19
N TRP A 642 -15.33 0.43 15.97
CA TRP A 642 -15.81 -0.41 14.87
C TRP A 642 -16.58 -1.64 15.32
#